data_c50805c21ad14a3f1bb23d7ab716f7da
#
_entry.id   c50805c21ad14a3f1bb23d7ab716f7da
#
_cell.length_a   1.000
_cell.length_b   1.000
_cell.length_c   1.000
_cell.angle_alpha   90.00
_cell.angle_beta   90.00
_cell.angle_gamma   90.00
#
_symmetry.space_group_name_H-M   'P 1'
#
loop_
_entity.id
_entity.type
_entity.pdbx_description
1 polymer ?
#
loop_
_entity_poly.entity_id
_entity_poly.type
_entity_poly.pdbx_seq_one_letter_code
_entity_poly.pdbx_strand_id
1 'polypeptide(L)'
;MYRTRPTQLRAFFALKPLYFALSSLLAHNTYAQEPTKIDLAPVAVTGNPLGVGSDELVVPVTVLNGRELSLRRASTLGETLNGIPGVTATQFGPNASRPVIRGLDAERVKIMQNGVGILDVSSLSFDHAVGIDPLIIEQIDVVRGPAALLYGGSAVGGVVNAIDHRIPTEKVGGILGRAEARFGGAENQRNGAAVVDVGNGQFAIHADAYKRKTDYLDIPGFAVSRRKSNADGTPRESRGKLVNSSSEGDGGAIGASLTFDNGYIGTSYSTLNNNYGTVAEESVRIDMKSDRWDVATEFKDLGPVINRVKFRMAHTDYIHKELESGVVGTTFKNRGLEGSFEAGHTPISTSIGNISGVAGLQFNNTTFSALGAEAFVPSVNTQSKALYVYEELPIDAHKITFGARLGHTSVDSSSDAKFGAGQNNGFNTKNLALGGLYSINNNWSLTSNLSHNERAPSYFELYANGAHIATGQFEVGNSRFSKERSNGIDAQIRWKEGKDSFSIGTYYTRFSNFIATFNTINTRGLDGELNPIDADGDGVADGSGKGILPEAQFLAVPAVFKGLEAEGKFNIADNLNLNLRGDYVHATNMRTGDYLPRISPLRLGAGLQYQIGSFNARLDALHAFKQNRTADNELVTDAYTDVSALVAYKLPVKLNIELFAKANNLLNQEIREHASFLKDISTAGERSLLIGVRADF
;
A
#
# COMPACT_ATOMS: atom_id res chain seq x y z
N MET A 1 54.57 24.78 -0.15
CA MET A 1 53.91 25.14 -1.45
C MET A 1 52.61 24.38 -1.55
N TYR A 2 51.54 25.01 -1.11
CA TYR A 2 50.18 24.46 -1.22
C TYR A 2 49.63 24.81 -2.61
N ARG A 3 49.23 23.80 -3.40
CA ARG A 3 48.44 23.99 -4.63
C ARG A 3 46.97 23.62 -4.33
N THR A 4 46.14 24.62 -4.21
CA THR A 4 44.69 24.52 -4.25
C THR A 4 44.24 24.21 -5.67
N ARG A 5 43.44 23.13 -5.86
CA ARG A 5 42.72 22.86 -7.12
C ARG A 5 41.32 23.50 -7.02
N PRO A 6 40.81 24.16 -8.07
CA PRO A 6 39.49 24.73 -8.07
C PRO A 6 38.43 23.66 -8.31
N THR A 7 37.41 23.63 -7.44
CA THR A 7 36.16 22.91 -7.61
C THR A 7 35.34 23.60 -8.71
N GLN A 8 35.31 23.05 -9.90
CA GLN A 8 34.46 23.56 -10.98
C GLN A 8 33.08 22.93 -10.95
N LEU A 9 32.08 23.80 -10.85
CA LEU A 9 30.71 23.76 -11.34
C LEU A 9 30.43 22.64 -12.37
N ARG A 10 29.83 21.50 -11.91
CA ARG A 10 29.17 20.52 -12.76
C ARG A 10 27.64 20.53 -12.60
N ALA A 11 27.07 21.56 -11.98
CA ALA A 11 25.64 21.68 -11.74
C ALA A 11 24.80 22.20 -12.93
N PHE A 12 25.44 22.64 -14.03
CA PHE A 12 24.76 23.34 -15.13
C PHE A 12 24.20 22.44 -16.25
N PHE A 13 24.53 21.15 -16.28
CA PHE A 13 24.15 20.27 -17.40
C PHE A 13 22.86 19.47 -17.21
N ALA A 14 22.34 19.38 -15.99
CA ALA A 14 21.10 18.63 -15.69
C ALA A 14 19.80 19.43 -15.87
N LEU A 15 19.89 20.77 -16.05
CA LEU A 15 18.74 21.66 -16.18
C LEU A 15 18.33 21.96 -17.63
N LYS A 16 19.13 21.58 -18.62
CA LYS A 16 18.85 21.90 -20.03
C LYS A 16 17.58 21.26 -20.61
N PRO A 17 17.20 20.01 -20.33
CA PRO A 17 15.94 19.48 -20.85
C PRO A 17 14.71 20.10 -20.20
N LEU A 18 14.77 20.53 -18.94
CA LEU A 18 13.67 21.20 -18.24
C LEU A 18 13.47 22.63 -18.75
N TYR A 19 14.55 23.34 -19.07
CA TYR A 19 14.49 24.68 -19.68
C TYR A 19 13.88 24.65 -21.09
N PHE A 20 14.17 23.61 -21.87
CA PHE A 20 13.62 23.45 -23.22
C PHE A 20 12.12 23.09 -23.19
N ALA A 21 11.70 22.27 -22.24
CA ALA A 21 10.29 21.92 -22.04
C ALA A 21 9.47 23.11 -21.49
N LEU A 22 10.00 23.90 -20.57
CA LEU A 22 9.33 25.12 -20.07
C LEU A 22 9.32 26.24 -21.09
N SER A 23 10.36 26.41 -21.89
CA SER A 23 10.41 27.48 -22.90
C SER A 23 9.56 27.18 -24.13
N SER A 24 9.35 25.92 -24.50
CA SER A 24 8.41 25.57 -25.57
C SER A 24 6.94 25.71 -25.17
N LEU A 25 6.62 25.54 -23.86
CA LEU A 25 5.28 25.79 -23.31
C LEU A 25 4.92 27.28 -23.25
N LEU A 26 5.91 28.17 -23.14
CA LEU A 26 5.69 29.61 -23.10
C LEU A 26 5.50 30.29 -24.50
N ALA A 27 5.78 29.54 -25.58
CA ALA A 27 5.74 30.09 -26.95
C ALA A 27 4.39 29.93 -27.68
N HIS A 28 3.42 29.24 -27.11
CA HIS A 28 2.11 29.07 -27.71
C HIS A 28 1.07 29.95 -26.99
N ASN A 29 0.76 31.11 -27.59
CA ASN A 29 -0.41 31.91 -27.23
C ASN A 29 -1.69 31.19 -27.69
N THR A 30 -2.12 30.18 -26.98
CA THR A 30 -3.46 29.64 -27.06
C THR A 30 -4.33 30.35 -26.04
N TYR A 31 -5.47 30.87 -26.49
CA TYR A 31 -6.49 31.50 -25.63
C TYR A 31 -6.90 30.48 -24.56
N ALA A 32 -6.39 30.64 -23.34
CA ALA A 32 -6.87 29.92 -22.20
C ALA A 32 -8.28 30.41 -21.88
N GLN A 33 -9.28 29.58 -22.11
CA GLN A 33 -10.60 29.74 -21.51
C GLN A 33 -10.42 29.84 -19.99
N GLU A 34 -11.14 30.73 -19.32
CA GLU A 34 -11.17 30.81 -17.86
C GLU A 34 -11.44 29.40 -17.33
N PRO A 35 -10.69 28.93 -16.30
CA PRO A 35 -10.96 27.62 -15.73
C PRO A 35 -12.37 27.68 -15.14
N THR A 36 -13.31 27.04 -15.81
CA THR A 36 -14.61 26.69 -15.23
C THR A 36 -14.29 26.02 -13.90
N LYS A 37 -14.90 26.50 -12.80
CA LYS A 37 -14.93 25.76 -11.54
C LYS A 37 -15.42 24.38 -11.89
N ILE A 38 -14.50 23.42 -11.92
CA ILE A 38 -14.83 22.01 -11.96
C ILE A 38 -15.37 21.75 -10.55
N ASP A 39 -16.69 21.73 -10.41
CA ASP A 39 -17.29 21.04 -9.29
C ASP A 39 -16.86 19.57 -9.47
N LEU A 40 -15.86 19.19 -8.69
CA LEU A 40 -15.37 17.82 -8.68
C LEU A 40 -16.56 16.93 -8.37
N ALA A 41 -16.97 16.12 -9.34
CA ALA A 41 -17.96 15.09 -9.13
C ALA A 41 -17.60 14.30 -7.86
N PRO A 42 -18.59 13.83 -7.07
CA PRO A 42 -18.30 13.06 -5.87
C PRO A 42 -17.35 11.92 -6.24
N VAL A 43 -16.17 11.93 -5.62
CA VAL A 43 -15.10 10.99 -5.91
C VAL A 43 -15.64 9.58 -5.69
N ALA A 44 -15.73 8.81 -6.77
CA ALA A 44 -16.19 7.43 -6.69
C ALA A 44 -15.24 6.63 -5.81
N VAL A 45 -15.75 6.05 -4.73
CA VAL A 45 -14.94 5.34 -3.75
C VAL A 45 -14.93 3.85 -4.09
N THR A 46 -13.75 3.26 -4.10
CA THR A 46 -13.53 1.83 -4.35
C THR A 46 -14.34 0.91 -3.42
N GLY A 47 -14.64 1.37 -2.19
CA GLY A 47 -15.38 0.59 -1.19
C GLY A 47 -16.84 0.29 -1.54
N ASN A 48 -17.39 0.90 -2.61
CA ASN A 48 -18.78 0.67 -3.04
C ASN A 48 -18.86 0.51 -4.56
N PRO A 49 -19.31 -0.63 -5.06
CA PRO A 49 -19.45 -0.87 -6.50
C PRO A 49 -20.53 0.01 -7.16
N LEU A 50 -21.44 0.61 -6.39
CA LEU A 50 -22.50 1.49 -6.91
C LEU A 50 -22.02 2.94 -7.11
N GLY A 51 -20.81 3.29 -6.67
CA GLY A 51 -20.22 4.60 -6.90
C GLY A 51 -20.74 5.70 -6.00
N VAL A 52 -21.21 5.38 -4.80
CA VAL A 52 -21.65 6.37 -3.79
C VAL A 52 -20.47 7.03 -3.08
N GLY A 53 -20.70 8.20 -2.50
CA GLY A 53 -19.69 8.94 -1.74
C GLY A 53 -19.28 8.25 -0.42
N SER A 54 -18.14 8.65 0.14
CA SER A 54 -17.58 8.06 1.37
C SER A 54 -18.51 8.11 2.58
N ASP A 55 -19.35 9.13 2.69
CA ASP A 55 -20.29 9.34 3.81
C ASP A 55 -21.42 8.32 3.84
N GLU A 56 -21.76 7.75 2.69
CA GLU A 56 -22.81 6.76 2.54
C GLU A 56 -22.33 5.32 2.71
N LEU A 57 -21.04 5.12 2.92
CA LEU A 57 -20.45 3.78 3.07
C LEU A 57 -20.67 3.23 4.47
N VAL A 58 -21.00 1.94 4.55
CA VAL A 58 -21.13 1.22 5.82
C VAL A 58 -19.76 0.91 6.43
N VAL A 59 -18.75 0.68 5.60
CA VAL A 59 -17.38 0.39 6.04
C VAL A 59 -16.53 1.68 6.16
N PRO A 60 -15.54 1.73 7.07
CA PRO A 60 -14.64 2.86 7.17
C PRO A 60 -13.75 2.98 5.92
N VAL A 61 -13.79 4.12 5.25
CA VAL A 61 -12.96 4.42 4.08
C VAL A 61 -12.26 5.75 4.26
N THR A 62 -10.97 5.81 3.88
CA THR A 62 -10.21 7.04 3.75
C THR A 62 -9.85 7.23 2.28
N VAL A 63 -10.19 8.38 1.72
CA VAL A 63 -9.84 8.78 0.36
C VAL A 63 -8.78 9.86 0.44
N LEU A 64 -7.63 9.59 -0.16
CA LEU A 64 -6.56 10.57 -0.34
C LEU A 64 -6.51 10.98 -1.81
N ASN A 65 -6.71 12.25 -2.10
CA ASN A 65 -6.62 12.78 -3.45
C ASN A 65 -6.08 14.21 -3.46
N GLY A 66 -5.88 14.76 -4.65
CA GLY A 66 -5.51 16.14 -4.87
C GLY A 66 -4.34 16.61 -3.99
N ARG A 67 -4.53 17.74 -3.31
CA ARG A 67 -3.50 18.35 -2.47
C ARG A 67 -3.12 17.50 -1.25
N GLU A 68 -4.08 16.84 -0.60
CA GLU A 68 -3.79 16.04 0.58
C GLU A 68 -2.88 14.86 0.25
N LEU A 69 -3.17 14.12 -0.82
CA LEU A 69 -2.30 13.05 -1.30
C LEU A 69 -0.91 13.58 -1.64
N SER A 70 -0.85 14.67 -2.39
CA SER A 70 0.42 15.26 -2.83
C SER A 70 1.35 15.65 -1.68
N LEU A 71 0.79 16.19 -0.61
CA LEU A 71 1.56 16.61 0.57
C LEU A 71 1.99 15.42 1.43
N ARG A 72 1.24 14.30 1.39
CA ARG A 72 1.58 13.06 2.10
C ARG A 72 2.58 12.18 1.35
N ARG A 73 2.63 12.25 0.03
CA ARG A 73 3.46 11.36 -0.80
C ARG A 73 4.86 11.17 -0.24
N ALA A 74 5.22 9.92 -0.01
CA ALA A 74 6.54 9.45 0.38
C ALA A 74 7.13 8.58 -0.74
N SER A 75 8.28 7.97 -0.51
CA SER A 75 8.96 7.12 -1.49
C SER A 75 8.23 5.81 -1.77
N THR A 76 7.43 5.32 -0.81
CA THR A 76 6.67 4.07 -0.94
C THR A 76 5.19 4.27 -0.66
N LEU A 77 4.38 3.31 -1.10
CA LEU A 77 2.93 3.31 -0.83
C LEU A 77 2.64 3.15 0.67
N GLY A 78 3.36 2.26 1.37
CA GLY A 78 3.19 2.07 2.81
C GLY A 78 3.44 3.35 3.61
N GLU A 79 4.56 4.03 3.34
CA GLU A 79 4.88 5.30 4.00
C GLU A 79 3.90 6.43 3.65
N THR A 80 3.39 6.47 2.42
CA THR A 80 2.38 7.45 2.00
C THR A 80 1.09 7.33 2.82
N LEU A 81 0.73 6.12 3.22
CA LEU A 81 -0.49 5.80 3.97
C LEU A 81 -0.29 5.75 5.48
N ASN A 82 0.96 5.70 5.93
CA ASN A 82 1.29 5.60 7.34
C ASN A 82 0.68 6.76 8.16
N GLY A 83 0.15 6.45 9.35
CA GLY A 83 -0.51 7.42 10.22
C GLY A 83 -1.97 7.75 9.86
N ILE A 84 -2.58 7.10 8.86
CA ILE A 84 -4.03 6.99 8.76
C ILE A 84 -4.51 6.12 9.94
N PRO A 85 -5.64 6.42 10.62
CA PRO A 85 -6.16 5.57 11.69
C PRO A 85 -6.28 4.11 11.27
N GLY A 86 -5.70 3.20 12.07
CA GLY A 86 -5.66 1.77 11.77
C GLY A 86 -4.69 1.35 10.66
N VAL A 87 -3.92 2.26 10.07
CA VAL A 87 -2.95 1.96 9.00
C VAL A 87 -1.53 2.30 9.44
N THR A 88 -0.65 1.31 9.31
CA THR A 88 0.80 1.43 9.50
C THR A 88 1.54 0.91 8.27
N ALA A 89 2.85 0.83 8.33
CA ALA A 89 3.69 0.39 7.24
C ALA A 89 4.66 -0.71 7.69
N THR A 90 4.98 -1.66 6.80
CA THR A 90 5.96 -2.73 7.11
C THR A 90 7.37 -2.20 7.27
N GLN A 91 7.70 -1.10 6.60
CA GLN A 91 8.93 -0.31 6.72
C GLN A 91 10.20 -1.16 6.77
N PHE A 92 10.50 -1.85 5.68
CA PHE A 92 11.75 -2.58 5.50
C PHE A 92 12.83 -1.65 4.91
N GLY A 93 13.24 -0.64 5.70
CA GLY A 93 14.00 0.50 5.23
C GLY A 93 13.15 1.47 4.37
N PRO A 94 13.77 2.49 3.73
CA PRO A 94 13.03 3.55 3.03
C PRO A 94 12.49 3.12 1.66
N ASN A 95 12.89 1.96 1.13
CA ASN A 95 12.64 1.58 -0.26
C ASN A 95 11.56 0.50 -0.42
N ALA A 96 11.34 -0.33 0.61
CA ALA A 96 10.32 -1.37 0.60
C ALA A 96 9.38 -1.18 1.78
N SER A 97 8.11 -0.97 1.49
CA SER A 97 7.10 -0.78 2.52
C SER A 97 5.70 -1.02 1.97
N ARG A 98 4.97 -1.93 2.62
CA ARG A 98 3.56 -2.23 2.35
C ARG A 98 2.68 -1.61 3.43
N PRO A 99 1.44 -1.23 3.11
CA PRO A 99 0.45 -0.87 4.11
C PRO A 99 0.07 -2.09 4.96
N VAL A 100 -0.02 -1.88 6.26
CA VAL A 100 -0.54 -2.81 7.26
C VAL A 100 -1.84 -2.23 7.79
N ILE A 101 -2.95 -2.95 7.70
CA ILE A 101 -4.27 -2.48 8.14
C ILE A 101 -4.71 -3.29 9.36
N ARG A 102 -4.92 -2.62 10.50
CA ARG A 102 -5.38 -3.24 11.76
C ARG A 102 -4.47 -4.38 12.25
N GLY A 103 -3.16 -4.27 11.94
CA GLY A 103 -2.17 -5.30 12.26
C GLY A 103 -2.15 -6.49 11.30
N LEU A 104 -2.92 -6.44 10.21
CA LEU A 104 -2.94 -7.45 9.14
C LEU A 104 -2.12 -6.96 7.96
N ASP A 105 -1.28 -7.82 7.39
CA ASP A 105 -0.36 -7.54 6.28
C ASP A 105 -0.39 -8.64 5.21
N ALA A 106 0.56 -8.57 4.30
CA ALA A 106 0.79 -9.52 3.20
C ALA A 106 -0.52 -9.83 2.44
N GLU A 107 -0.87 -11.11 2.35
CA GLU A 107 -2.04 -11.59 1.61
C GLU A 107 -3.40 -11.25 2.27
N ARG A 108 -3.42 -10.51 3.38
CA ARG A 108 -4.66 -10.05 4.04
C ARG A 108 -5.01 -8.60 3.76
N VAL A 109 -4.10 -7.87 3.09
CA VAL A 109 -4.34 -6.52 2.57
C VAL A 109 -4.16 -6.54 1.06
N LYS A 110 -5.27 -6.42 0.33
CA LYS A 110 -5.21 -6.40 -1.14
C LYS A 110 -4.81 -5.01 -1.62
N ILE A 111 -3.69 -4.94 -2.36
CA ILE A 111 -3.26 -3.73 -3.04
C ILE A 111 -3.69 -3.82 -4.50
N MET A 112 -4.29 -2.75 -5.00
CA MET A 112 -4.83 -2.67 -6.35
C MET A 112 -4.35 -1.40 -7.05
N GLN A 113 -4.36 -1.45 -8.37
CA GLN A 113 -4.21 -0.30 -9.25
C GLN A 113 -5.42 -0.26 -10.19
N ASN A 114 -6.15 0.86 -10.18
CA ASN A 114 -7.37 1.06 -10.96
C ASN A 114 -8.42 -0.06 -10.77
N GLY A 115 -8.48 -0.65 -9.57
CA GLY A 115 -9.44 -1.71 -9.23
C GLY A 115 -9.08 -3.11 -9.68
N VAL A 116 -7.88 -3.34 -10.21
CA VAL A 116 -7.29 -4.65 -10.50
C VAL A 116 -6.07 -4.86 -9.59
N GLY A 117 -5.88 -6.07 -9.06
CA GLY A 117 -4.75 -6.37 -8.19
C GLY A 117 -3.41 -6.05 -8.86
N ILE A 118 -2.45 -5.60 -8.05
CA ILE A 118 -1.07 -5.56 -8.51
C ILE A 118 -0.49 -6.96 -8.50
N LEU A 119 0.37 -7.24 -9.46
CA LEU A 119 1.10 -8.49 -9.52
C LEU A 119 2.59 -8.17 -9.34
N ASP A 120 3.07 -8.35 -8.13
CA ASP A 120 4.47 -8.25 -7.73
C ASP A 120 4.82 -9.41 -6.78
N VAL A 121 5.88 -9.33 -6.04
CA VAL A 121 6.26 -10.32 -5.02
C VAL A 121 6.42 -9.69 -3.63
N SER A 122 5.86 -8.50 -3.44
CA SER A 122 5.96 -7.76 -2.18
C SER A 122 5.19 -8.41 -1.01
N SER A 123 4.28 -9.34 -1.28
CA SER A 123 3.62 -10.15 -0.25
C SER A 123 4.45 -11.35 0.22
N LEU A 124 5.41 -11.80 -0.59
CA LEU A 124 6.29 -12.92 -0.29
C LEU A 124 7.34 -12.54 0.77
N SER A 125 7.96 -11.37 0.60
CA SER A 125 9.00 -10.88 1.50
C SER A 125 8.87 -9.37 1.75
N PHE A 126 9.30 -8.94 2.95
CA PHE A 126 9.19 -7.55 3.40
C PHE A 126 10.17 -6.59 2.69
N ASP A 127 11.28 -7.08 2.18
CA ASP A 127 12.28 -6.33 1.43
C ASP A 127 11.87 -6.05 -0.03
N HIS A 128 10.84 -6.72 -0.52
CA HIS A 128 10.34 -6.52 -1.85
C HIS A 128 9.40 -5.30 -1.93
N ALA A 129 9.76 -4.32 -2.76
CA ALA A 129 8.96 -3.12 -2.94
C ALA A 129 7.64 -3.41 -3.66
N VAL A 130 6.61 -2.64 -3.31
CA VAL A 130 5.33 -2.63 -4.03
C VAL A 130 5.53 -2.05 -5.43
N GLY A 131 4.96 -2.69 -6.45
CA GLY A 131 5.07 -2.31 -7.86
C GLY A 131 4.28 -1.05 -8.25
N ILE A 132 4.20 -0.05 -7.37
CA ILE A 132 3.50 1.23 -7.60
C ILE A 132 4.39 2.37 -7.12
N ASP A 133 4.57 3.41 -7.97
CA ASP A 133 5.20 4.66 -7.53
C ASP A 133 4.13 5.70 -7.16
N PRO A 134 4.14 6.25 -5.92
CA PRO A 134 3.15 7.24 -5.49
C PRO A 134 3.18 8.58 -6.25
N LEU A 135 4.25 8.93 -6.97
CA LEU A 135 4.38 10.21 -7.68
C LEU A 135 3.33 10.40 -8.77
N ILE A 136 2.93 9.31 -9.45
CA ILE A 136 1.97 9.36 -10.55
C ILE A 136 0.52 9.11 -10.10
N ILE A 137 0.32 8.66 -8.87
CA ILE A 137 -1.02 8.35 -8.35
C ILE A 137 -1.81 9.64 -8.08
N GLU A 138 -3.07 9.67 -8.46
CA GLU A 138 -3.97 10.82 -8.28
C GLU A 138 -4.94 10.65 -7.12
N GLN A 139 -5.29 9.39 -6.82
CA GLN A 139 -6.15 9.05 -5.68
C GLN A 139 -5.71 7.73 -5.07
N ILE A 140 -5.83 7.62 -3.76
CA ILE A 140 -5.69 6.35 -3.04
C ILE A 140 -6.90 6.17 -2.13
N ASP A 141 -7.61 5.06 -2.33
CA ASP A 141 -8.69 4.64 -1.45
C ASP A 141 -8.17 3.58 -0.50
N VAL A 142 -8.40 3.78 0.79
CA VAL A 142 -8.08 2.82 1.84
C VAL A 142 -9.36 2.36 2.50
N VAL A 143 -9.80 1.16 2.17
CA VAL A 143 -10.98 0.50 2.78
C VAL A 143 -10.48 -0.35 3.93
N ARG A 144 -10.92 -0.06 5.15
CA ARG A 144 -10.51 -0.79 6.35
C ARG A 144 -11.57 -1.79 6.77
N GLY A 145 -11.12 -2.96 7.24
CA GLY A 145 -12.01 -4.05 7.58
C GLY A 145 -12.39 -4.92 6.39
N PRO A 146 -13.35 -5.84 6.54
CA PRO A 146 -13.59 -6.89 5.58
C PRO A 146 -14.21 -6.39 4.28
N ALA A 147 -13.35 -6.09 3.32
CA ALA A 147 -13.70 -5.87 1.92
C ALA A 147 -13.63 -7.16 1.07
N ALA A 148 -13.46 -8.30 1.74
CA ALA A 148 -13.29 -9.61 1.11
C ALA A 148 -14.47 -9.99 0.21
N LEU A 149 -15.63 -9.45 0.43
CA LEU A 149 -16.80 -9.68 -0.41
C LEU A 149 -16.53 -9.25 -1.86
N LEU A 150 -16.09 -8.01 -2.05
CA LEU A 150 -15.88 -7.45 -3.39
C LEU A 150 -14.54 -7.87 -4.00
N TYR A 151 -13.51 -8.04 -3.17
CA TYR A 151 -12.12 -8.14 -3.64
C TYR A 151 -11.45 -9.47 -3.32
N GLY A 152 -12.16 -10.42 -2.71
CA GLY A 152 -11.66 -11.76 -2.36
C GLY A 152 -11.18 -11.88 -0.93
N GLY A 153 -10.92 -13.12 -0.49
CA GLY A 153 -10.53 -13.46 0.87
C GLY A 153 -9.23 -12.81 1.32
N SER A 154 -8.37 -12.42 0.39
CA SER A 154 -7.15 -11.66 0.65
C SER A 154 -7.40 -10.18 1.02
N ALA A 155 -8.64 -9.73 1.13
CA ALA A 155 -9.00 -8.39 1.58
C ALA A 155 -9.68 -8.39 2.96
N VAL A 156 -9.38 -9.38 3.83
CA VAL A 156 -9.97 -9.48 5.18
C VAL A 156 -9.53 -8.32 6.10
N GLY A 157 -8.29 -7.85 5.94
CA GLY A 157 -7.77 -6.66 6.63
C GLY A 157 -8.22 -5.36 5.98
N GLY A 158 -8.37 -5.37 4.68
CA GLY A 158 -8.77 -4.21 3.89
C GLY A 158 -8.21 -4.21 2.47
N VAL A 159 -8.47 -3.09 1.80
CA VAL A 159 -8.04 -2.83 0.42
C VAL A 159 -7.37 -1.47 0.34
N VAL A 160 -6.29 -1.40 -0.42
CA VAL A 160 -5.68 -0.16 -0.88
C VAL A 160 -5.77 -0.12 -2.39
N ASN A 161 -6.51 0.82 -2.95
CA ASN A 161 -6.60 1.01 -4.40
C ASN A 161 -5.95 2.33 -4.80
N ALA A 162 -4.87 2.25 -5.56
CA ALA A 162 -4.20 3.39 -6.17
C ALA A 162 -4.80 3.65 -7.56
N ILE A 163 -5.19 4.89 -7.83
CA ILE A 163 -5.83 5.31 -9.07
C ILE A 163 -4.93 6.33 -9.75
N ASP A 164 -4.52 6.06 -10.97
CA ASP A 164 -3.57 6.88 -11.75
C ASP A 164 -4.19 7.55 -12.99
N HIS A 165 -5.43 7.22 -13.34
CA HIS A 165 -6.15 7.74 -14.52
C HIS A 165 -5.45 7.52 -15.87
N ARG A 166 -4.58 6.54 -16.00
CA ARG A 166 -3.88 6.19 -17.26
C ARG A 166 -4.83 5.84 -18.41
N ILE A 167 -6.03 5.40 -18.08
CA ILE A 167 -7.15 5.28 -19.02
C ILE A 167 -8.12 6.40 -18.70
N PRO A 168 -8.18 7.49 -19.47
CA PRO A 168 -9.16 8.56 -19.26
C PRO A 168 -10.59 8.03 -19.30
N THR A 169 -11.35 8.23 -18.24
CA THR A 169 -12.73 7.74 -18.11
C THR A 169 -13.80 8.77 -18.43
N GLU A 170 -13.39 10.03 -18.52
CA GLU A 170 -14.22 11.19 -18.82
C GLU A 170 -13.77 11.88 -20.11
N LYS A 171 -14.63 12.72 -20.66
CA LYS A 171 -14.33 13.49 -21.87
C LYS A 171 -13.22 14.51 -21.60
N VAL A 172 -12.08 14.35 -22.26
CA VAL A 172 -10.98 15.30 -22.24
C VAL A 172 -11.11 16.24 -23.42
N GLY A 173 -11.22 17.56 -23.17
CA GLY A 173 -11.25 18.59 -24.20
C GLY A 173 -9.98 19.45 -24.15
N GLY A 174 -9.11 19.35 -25.17
CA GLY A 174 -7.85 20.10 -25.20
C GLY A 174 -6.69 19.37 -24.54
N ILE A 175 -5.85 20.09 -23.81
CA ILE A 175 -4.65 19.60 -23.14
C ILE A 175 -4.77 19.90 -21.65
N LEU A 176 -4.65 18.88 -20.84
CA LEU A 176 -4.55 18.96 -19.38
C LEU A 176 -3.22 18.33 -18.96
N GLY A 177 -2.60 18.83 -17.90
CA GLY A 177 -1.36 18.23 -17.46
C GLY A 177 -0.95 18.66 -16.08
N ARG A 178 -0.02 17.89 -15.52
CA ARG A 178 0.61 18.14 -14.23
C ARG A 178 2.09 17.83 -14.32
N ALA A 179 2.91 18.67 -13.71
CA ALA A 179 4.32 18.40 -13.51
C ALA A 179 4.70 18.68 -12.06
N GLU A 180 5.58 17.86 -11.50
CA GLU A 180 6.05 18.01 -10.13
C GLU A 180 7.55 17.69 -10.05
N ALA A 181 8.30 18.50 -9.27
CA ALA A 181 9.69 18.24 -8.92
C ALA A 181 9.90 18.42 -7.42
N ARG A 182 10.72 17.53 -6.82
CA ARG A 182 11.03 17.52 -5.38
C ARG A 182 12.52 17.33 -5.15
N PHE A 183 13.05 18.02 -4.13
CA PHE A 183 14.47 17.99 -3.76
C PHE A 183 14.63 18.00 -2.24
N GLY A 184 15.58 17.21 -1.69
CA GLY A 184 15.90 17.19 -0.28
C GLY A 184 15.32 15.99 0.46
N GLY A 185 14.90 16.18 1.70
CA GLY A 185 14.57 15.06 2.60
C GLY A 185 15.83 14.44 3.22
N ALA A 186 15.66 13.53 4.15
CA ALA A 186 16.77 12.86 4.83
C ALA A 186 17.56 11.93 3.87
N GLU A 187 16.94 11.49 2.79
CA GLU A 187 17.53 10.68 1.72
C GLU A 187 18.07 11.52 0.55
N ASN A 188 18.09 12.86 0.67
CA ASN A 188 18.54 13.78 -0.38
C ASN A 188 17.91 13.45 -1.75
N GLN A 189 16.58 13.25 -1.77
CA GLN A 189 15.85 12.83 -2.95
C GLN A 189 15.87 13.88 -4.07
N ARG A 190 15.83 13.41 -5.31
CA ARG A 190 15.70 14.18 -6.54
C ARG A 190 14.66 13.48 -7.40
N ASN A 191 13.42 13.99 -7.35
CA ASN A 191 12.28 13.35 -7.98
C ASN A 191 11.63 14.31 -8.96
N GLY A 192 11.13 13.78 -10.06
CA GLY A 192 10.31 14.50 -11.01
C GLY A 192 9.26 13.59 -11.63
N ALA A 193 8.07 14.14 -11.89
CA ALA A 193 7.00 13.46 -12.59
C ALA A 193 6.27 14.45 -13.50
N ALA A 194 5.77 13.96 -14.62
CA ALA A 194 4.90 14.70 -15.52
C ALA A 194 3.78 13.79 -16.03
N VAL A 195 2.59 14.35 -16.15
CA VAL A 195 1.37 13.70 -16.65
C VAL A 195 0.73 14.65 -17.64
N VAL A 196 0.27 14.13 -18.78
CA VAL A 196 -0.41 14.90 -19.82
C VAL A 196 -1.56 14.07 -20.39
N ASP A 197 -2.74 14.69 -20.45
CA ASP A 197 -3.92 14.20 -21.14
C ASP A 197 -4.25 15.11 -22.32
N VAL A 198 -4.49 14.54 -23.48
CA VAL A 198 -4.87 15.28 -24.69
C VAL A 198 -6.12 14.63 -25.28
N GLY A 199 -7.15 15.44 -25.55
CA GLY A 199 -8.38 14.91 -26.13
C GLY A 199 -9.20 15.91 -26.94
N ASN A 200 -10.14 15.38 -27.69
CA ASN A 200 -11.09 16.13 -28.50
C ASN A 200 -12.54 16.06 -28.03
N GLY A 201 -12.73 15.59 -26.77
CA GLY A 201 -14.03 15.37 -26.17
C GLY A 201 -14.58 13.95 -26.34
N GLN A 202 -14.10 13.18 -27.33
CA GLN A 202 -14.51 11.79 -27.52
C GLN A 202 -13.31 10.84 -27.45
N PHE A 203 -12.21 11.20 -28.07
CA PHE A 203 -10.96 10.45 -28.00
C PHE A 203 -9.99 11.15 -27.06
N ALA A 204 -9.34 10.41 -26.18
CA ALA A 204 -8.32 10.93 -25.27
C ALA A 204 -7.09 10.03 -25.27
N ILE A 205 -5.92 10.66 -25.16
CA ILE A 205 -4.61 10.03 -24.98
C ILE A 205 -4.03 10.52 -23.67
N HIS A 206 -3.51 9.61 -22.86
CA HIS A 206 -2.74 9.85 -21.66
C HIS A 206 -1.26 9.53 -21.88
N ALA A 207 -0.37 10.30 -21.29
CA ALA A 207 1.04 9.96 -21.15
C ALA A 207 1.56 10.43 -19.80
N ASP A 208 2.31 9.57 -19.10
CA ASP A 208 3.03 9.92 -17.87
C ASP A 208 4.47 9.44 -17.92
N ALA A 209 5.34 10.12 -17.16
CA ALA A 209 6.69 9.69 -16.89
C ALA A 209 7.16 10.22 -15.54
N TYR A 210 7.99 9.43 -14.84
CA TYR A 210 8.65 9.87 -13.62
C TYR A 210 10.07 9.35 -13.52
N LYS A 211 10.88 10.05 -12.73
CA LYS A 211 12.20 9.61 -12.31
C LYS A 211 12.44 9.98 -10.85
N ARG A 212 13.03 9.07 -10.10
CA ARG A 212 13.41 9.26 -8.70
C ARG A 212 14.84 8.78 -8.48
N LYS A 213 15.56 9.52 -7.61
CA LYS A 213 16.86 9.11 -7.10
C LYS A 213 17.01 9.56 -5.66
N THR A 214 17.50 8.66 -4.80
CA THR A 214 17.80 8.93 -3.39
C THR A 214 19.22 8.50 -3.08
N ASP A 215 19.86 9.21 -2.15
CA ASP A 215 21.13 8.81 -1.53
C ASP A 215 20.83 7.91 -0.30
N TYR A 216 21.84 7.52 0.47
CA TYR A 216 21.64 6.84 1.75
C TYR A 216 20.88 7.75 2.72
N LEU A 217 19.94 7.16 3.47
CA LEU A 217 19.12 7.87 4.44
C LEU A 217 19.98 8.38 5.60
N ASP A 218 19.96 9.67 5.84
CA ASP A 218 20.51 10.28 7.06
C ASP A 218 19.57 10.00 8.24
N ILE A 219 20.13 9.47 9.36
CA ILE A 219 19.37 9.00 10.52
C ILE A 219 19.84 9.65 11.83
N PRO A 220 18.94 9.88 12.82
CA PRO A 220 19.32 10.40 14.12
C PRO A 220 19.99 9.28 14.96
N GLY A 221 21.31 9.27 15.06
CA GLY A 221 22.00 8.30 15.91
C GLY A 221 22.47 7.05 15.15
N PHE A 222 22.16 5.87 15.67
CA PHE A 222 22.65 4.60 15.14
C PHE A 222 21.56 3.80 14.42
N ALA A 223 21.93 3.07 13.37
CA ALA A 223 21.04 2.12 12.69
C ALA A 223 20.58 1.02 13.68
N VAL A 224 21.52 0.33 14.33
CA VAL A 224 21.21 -0.68 15.35
C VAL A 224 20.70 -0.04 16.64
N SER A 225 19.58 -0.52 17.16
CA SER A 225 18.97 -0.04 18.40
C SER A 225 19.83 -0.43 19.62
N ARG A 226 19.76 0.38 20.70
CA ARG A 226 20.43 0.04 21.94
C ARG A 226 19.88 -1.25 22.55
N ARG A 227 18.55 -1.47 22.44
CA ARG A 227 17.88 -2.67 22.98
C ARG A 227 18.38 -3.95 22.32
N LYS A 228 18.58 -3.96 20.98
CA LYS A 228 19.15 -5.10 20.24
C LYS A 228 20.58 -5.36 20.66
N SER A 229 21.42 -4.32 20.68
CA SER A 229 22.82 -4.42 21.13
C SER A 229 22.93 -4.96 22.56
N ASN A 230 22.02 -4.57 23.45
CA ASN A 230 21.98 -5.09 24.82
C ASN A 230 21.47 -6.53 24.91
N ALA A 231 20.58 -6.95 23.99
CA ALA A 231 19.96 -8.28 24.01
C ALA A 231 20.88 -9.38 23.45
N ASP A 232 21.60 -9.09 22.36
CA ASP A 232 22.35 -10.09 21.60
C ASP A 232 23.81 -9.70 21.28
N GLY A 233 24.27 -8.53 21.77
CA GLY A 233 25.63 -8.06 21.55
C GLY A 233 25.90 -7.44 20.16
N THR A 234 24.87 -7.29 19.30
CA THR A 234 25.04 -6.73 17.95
C THR A 234 25.76 -5.37 18.01
N PRO A 235 26.86 -5.16 17.29
CA PRO A 235 27.58 -3.91 17.29
C PRO A 235 26.75 -2.73 16.76
N ARG A 236 26.97 -1.54 17.32
CA ARG A 236 26.34 -0.29 16.86
C ARG A 236 27.33 0.53 16.04
N GLU A 237 27.63 0.08 14.82
CA GLU A 237 28.69 0.65 14.00
C GLU A 237 28.19 1.80 13.10
N SER A 238 27.07 1.63 12.42
CA SER A 238 26.52 2.63 11.49
C SER A 238 25.83 3.77 12.24
N ARG A 239 26.48 4.95 12.28
CA ARG A 239 25.95 6.16 12.90
C ARG A 239 25.70 7.24 11.86
N GLY A 240 24.54 7.92 11.95
CA GLY A 240 24.19 9.06 11.12
C GLY A 240 23.76 8.70 9.70
N LYS A 241 24.00 7.46 9.25
CA LYS A 241 23.56 6.97 7.94
C LYS A 241 23.07 5.54 8.01
N LEU A 242 22.03 5.25 7.25
CA LEU A 242 21.55 3.91 7.03
C LEU A 242 22.20 3.38 5.74
N VAL A 243 23.12 2.43 5.91
CA VAL A 243 23.89 1.86 4.79
C VAL A 243 22.95 1.10 3.85
N ASN A 244 23.27 1.07 2.56
CA ASN A 244 22.52 0.39 1.51
C ASN A 244 21.03 0.78 1.40
N SER A 245 20.69 2.03 1.71
CA SER A 245 19.30 2.53 1.67
C SER A 245 18.98 3.44 0.47
N SER A 246 19.92 3.59 -0.49
CA SER A 246 19.71 4.40 -1.69
C SER A 246 18.84 3.70 -2.73
N SER A 247 18.17 4.48 -3.57
CA SER A 247 17.40 3.97 -4.71
C SER A 247 17.48 4.85 -5.94
N GLU A 248 17.29 4.23 -7.12
CA GLU A 248 17.03 4.93 -8.37
C GLU A 248 15.91 4.20 -9.11
N GLY A 249 14.85 4.93 -9.46
CA GLY A 249 13.70 4.37 -10.17
C GLY A 249 13.18 5.32 -11.23
N ASP A 250 12.61 4.75 -12.26
CA ASP A 250 11.91 5.45 -13.34
C ASP A 250 10.75 4.61 -13.88
N GLY A 251 9.87 5.28 -14.57
CA GLY A 251 8.75 4.63 -15.23
C GLY A 251 7.89 5.62 -15.99
N GLY A 252 6.88 5.07 -16.62
CA GLY A 252 5.92 5.86 -17.36
C GLY A 252 4.84 5.01 -18.00
N ALA A 253 3.88 5.66 -18.63
CA ALA A 253 2.78 5.00 -19.30
C ALA A 253 2.31 5.77 -20.53
N ILE A 254 1.62 5.04 -21.39
CA ILE A 254 0.78 5.59 -22.45
C ILE A 254 -0.58 4.92 -22.33
N GLY A 255 -1.65 5.72 -22.40
CA GLY A 255 -3.03 5.25 -22.42
C GLY A 255 -3.86 5.93 -23.47
N ALA A 256 -4.97 5.31 -23.82
CA ALA A 256 -5.93 5.86 -24.75
C ALA A 256 -7.35 5.40 -24.41
N SER A 257 -8.33 6.25 -24.66
CA SER A 257 -9.73 5.91 -24.49
C SER A 257 -10.64 6.55 -25.52
N LEU A 258 -11.76 5.90 -25.76
CA LEU A 258 -12.94 6.45 -26.40
C LEU A 258 -14.01 6.66 -25.35
N THR A 259 -14.47 7.90 -25.19
CA THR A 259 -15.51 8.27 -24.23
C THR A 259 -16.82 8.59 -24.95
N PHE A 260 -17.91 8.07 -24.39
CA PHE A 260 -19.28 8.24 -24.87
C PHE A 260 -20.09 9.00 -23.82
N ASP A 261 -21.32 9.38 -24.13
CA ASP A 261 -22.18 10.03 -23.16
C ASP A 261 -22.55 9.10 -21.98
N ASN A 262 -22.59 7.80 -22.23
CA ASN A 262 -22.95 6.78 -21.25
C ASN A 262 -21.80 5.86 -20.83
N GLY A 263 -20.56 6.16 -21.19
CA GLY A 263 -19.45 5.30 -20.79
C GLY A 263 -18.15 5.51 -21.54
N TYR A 264 -17.24 4.56 -21.40
CA TYR A 264 -15.92 4.58 -22.04
C TYR A 264 -15.40 3.18 -22.30
N ILE A 265 -14.42 3.10 -23.21
CA ILE A 265 -13.53 1.95 -23.43
C ILE A 265 -12.11 2.47 -23.60
N GLY A 266 -11.15 1.84 -22.96
CA GLY A 266 -9.75 2.25 -23.06
C GLY A 266 -8.76 1.18 -22.66
N THR A 267 -7.50 1.48 -22.96
CA THR A 267 -6.33 0.64 -22.67
C THR A 267 -5.14 1.48 -22.30
N SER A 268 -4.24 0.92 -21.51
CA SER A 268 -2.94 1.54 -21.22
C SER A 268 -1.82 0.50 -21.14
N TYR A 269 -0.61 0.95 -21.42
CA TYR A 269 0.62 0.22 -21.14
C TYR A 269 1.51 1.05 -20.24
N SER A 270 2.08 0.41 -19.22
CA SER A 270 2.99 1.06 -18.27
C SER A 270 4.22 0.20 -17.99
N THR A 271 5.33 0.88 -17.70
CA THR A 271 6.56 0.26 -17.24
C THR A 271 7.06 0.94 -15.97
N LEU A 272 7.66 0.17 -15.08
CA LEU A 272 8.27 0.63 -13.83
C LEU A 272 9.60 -0.12 -13.65
N ASN A 273 10.68 0.64 -13.43
CA ASN A 273 12.00 0.14 -13.06
C ASN A 273 12.37 0.71 -11.69
N ASN A 274 12.98 -0.10 -10.83
CA ASN A 274 13.45 0.36 -9.52
C ASN A 274 14.67 -0.45 -9.09
N ASN A 275 15.81 0.23 -8.87
CA ASN A 275 17.02 -0.35 -8.32
C ASN A 275 17.25 0.23 -6.93
N TYR A 276 17.22 -0.62 -5.90
CA TYR A 276 17.34 -0.17 -4.51
C TYR A 276 18.12 -1.16 -3.65
N GLY A 277 18.73 -0.66 -2.58
CA GLY A 277 19.42 -1.48 -1.59
C GLY A 277 18.48 -1.98 -0.50
N THR A 278 18.75 -3.17 0.03
CA THR A 278 18.11 -3.72 1.22
C THR A 278 18.94 -3.40 2.46
N VAL A 279 18.28 -2.88 3.51
CA VAL A 279 18.97 -2.48 4.75
C VAL A 279 19.42 -3.68 5.58
N ALA A 280 18.70 -4.81 5.44
CA ALA A 280 19.04 -6.04 6.16
C ALA A 280 20.35 -6.65 5.67
N GLU A 281 20.74 -6.37 4.43
CA GLU A 281 21.88 -6.96 3.75
C GLU A 281 22.66 -5.88 3.00
N GLU A 282 23.77 -5.42 3.57
CA GLU A 282 24.53 -4.27 3.06
C GLU A 282 25.10 -4.46 1.64
N SER A 283 25.31 -5.71 1.21
CA SER A 283 25.83 -6.06 -0.12
C SER A 283 24.75 -6.35 -1.16
N VAL A 284 23.47 -6.44 -0.76
CA VAL A 284 22.37 -6.84 -1.64
C VAL A 284 21.60 -5.64 -2.17
N ARG A 285 21.38 -5.63 -3.47
CA ARG A 285 20.50 -4.68 -4.17
C ARG A 285 19.46 -5.43 -4.98
N ILE A 286 18.28 -4.89 -5.02
CA ILE A 286 17.18 -5.40 -5.84
C ILE A 286 17.05 -4.56 -7.09
N ASP A 287 17.07 -5.22 -8.26
CA ASP A 287 16.82 -4.63 -9.58
C ASP A 287 15.47 -5.15 -10.09
N MET A 288 14.45 -4.30 -10.01
CA MET A 288 13.05 -4.64 -10.26
C MET A 288 12.54 -3.99 -11.54
N LYS A 289 11.79 -4.76 -12.33
CA LYS A 289 11.06 -4.28 -13.50
C LYS A 289 9.63 -4.86 -13.50
N SER A 290 8.65 -4.02 -13.84
CA SER A 290 7.26 -4.42 -14.06
C SER A 290 6.71 -3.78 -15.33
N ASP A 291 6.23 -4.60 -16.25
CA ASP A 291 5.53 -4.18 -17.47
C ASP A 291 4.05 -4.60 -17.35
N ARG A 292 3.12 -3.65 -17.55
CA ARG A 292 1.69 -3.89 -17.32
C ARG A 292 0.84 -3.34 -18.45
N TRP A 293 -0.13 -4.16 -18.90
CA TRP A 293 -1.20 -3.80 -19.82
C TRP A 293 -2.52 -3.79 -19.08
N ASP A 294 -3.30 -2.71 -19.21
CA ASP A 294 -4.64 -2.59 -18.66
C ASP A 294 -5.66 -2.37 -19.77
N VAL A 295 -6.84 -2.96 -19.59
CA VAL A 295 -8.04 -2.69 -20.36
C VAL A 295 -9.18 -2.41 -19.41
N ALA A 296 -9.91 -1.32 -19.64
CA ALA A 296 -11.06 -0.95 -18.84
C ALA A 296 -12.21 -0.42 -19.70
N THR A 297 -13.41 -0.78 -19.31
CA THR A 297 -14.64 -0.24 -19.90
C THR A 297 -15.75 -0.16 -18.86
N GLU A 298 -16.58 0.86 -18.97
CA GLU A 298 -17.81 1.00 -18.19
C GLU A 298 -18.87 1.65 -19.06
N PHE A 299 -20.06 1.09 -19.08
CA PHE A 299 -21.25 1.67 -19.72
C PHE A 299 -22.40 1.71 -18.73
N LYS A 300 -23.14 2.80 -18.72
CA LYS A 300 -24.32 3.08 -17.87
C LYS A 300 -25.56 3.27 -18.74
N ASP A 301 -26.71 3.28 -18.13
CA ASP A 301 -28.02 3.54 -18.79
C ASP A 301 -28.27 2.58 -19.97
N LEU A 302 -27.96 1.28 -19.77
CA LEU A 302 -28.02 0.28 -20.82
C LEU A 302 -29.43 -0.27 -21.09
N GLY A 303 -30.31 -0.24 -20.09
CA GLY A 303 -31.67 -0.72 -20.26
C GLY A 303 -32.44 -1.01 -18.96
N PRO A 304 -33.63 -1.59 -19.07
CA PRO A 304 -34.54 -1.72 -17.94
C PRO A 304 -34.20 -2.85 -16.96
N VAL A 305 -33.31 -3.76 -17.30
CA VAL A 305 -32.88 -4.88 -16.41
C VAL A 305 -31.47 -4.66 -15.93
N ILE A 306 -30.55 -4.45 -16.85
CA ILE A 306 -29.14 -4.14 -16.56
C ILE A 306 -28.92 -2.68 -16.95
N ASN A 307 -28.57 -1.85 -15.97
CA ASN A 307 -28.33 -0.43 -16.20
C ASN A 307 -26.86 -0.08 -16.31
N ARG A 308 -25.95 -0.96 -15.85
CA ARG A 308 -24.49 -0.73 -15.89
C ARG A 308 -23.74 -2.02 -16.13
N VAL A 309 -22.68 -1.93 -16.94
CA VAL A 309 -21.71 -3.00 -17.14
C VAL A 309 -20.32 -2.39 -17.00
N LYS A 310 -19.43 -3.08 -16.28
CA LYS A 310 -18.05 -2.68 -16.07
C LYS A 310 -17.13 -3.88 -16.25
N PHE A 311 -16.07 -3.69 -17.02
CA PHE A 311 -15.04 -4.71 -17.23
C PHE A 311 -13.67 -4.08 -16.99
N ARG A 312 -12.80 -4.82 -16.30
CA ARG A 312 -11.41 -4.46 -16.07
C ARG A 312 -10.54 -5.69 -16.18
N MET A 313 -9.38 -5.53 -16.76
CA MET A 313 -8.40 -6.61 -16.92
C MET A 313 -7.00 -6.02 -16.96
N ALA A 314 -6.05 -6.69 -16.32
CA ALA A 314 -4.64 -6.37 -16.40
C ALA A 314 -3.80 -7.61 -16.63
N HIS A 315 -2.80 -7.48 -17.50
CA HIS A 315 -1.72 -8.45 -17.69
C HIS A 315 -0.41 -7.82 -17.22
N THR A 316 0.31 -8.51 -16.33
CA THR A 316 1.58 -8.02 -15.78
C THR A 316 2.69 -9.04 -15.99
N ASP A 317 3.83 -8.57 -16.44
CA ASP A 317 5.11 -9.26 -16.44
C ASP A 317 6.03 -8.58 -15.42
N TYR A 318 6.29 -9.26 -14.30
CA TYR A 318 7.15 -8.77 -13.22
C TYR A 318 8.41 -9.62 -13.11
N ILE A 319 9.55 -8.96 -12.95
CA ILE A 319 10.83 -9.59 -12.66
C ILE A 319 11.60 -8.71 -11.67
N HIS A 320 12.23 -9.31 -10.68
CA HIS A 320 13.35 -8.68 -9.98
C HIS A 320 14.51 -9.64 -9.79
N LYS A 321 15.70 -9.06 -9.64
CA LYS A 321 16.94 -9.77 -9.38
C LYS A 321 17.54 -9.23 -8.11
N GLU A 322 17.91 -10.11 -7.22
CA GLU A 322 18.76 -9.80 -6.08
C GLU A 322 20.20 -9.91 -6.53
N LEU A 323 20.92 -8.81 -6.34
CA LEU A 323 22.30 -8.64 -6.78
C LEU A 323 23.19 -8.60 -5.54
N GLU A 324 23.88 -9.67 -5.24
CA GLU A 324 24.86 -9.71 -4.17
C GLU A 324 26.23 -9.23 -4.70
N SER A 325 26.70 -8.13 -4.17
CA SER A 325 27.93 -7.48 -4.65
C SER A 325 27.97 -7.26 -6.18
N GLY A 326 26.80 -7.05 -6.79
CA GLY A 326 26.64 -6.83 -8.22
C GLY A 326 26.49 -8.10 -9.07
N VAL A 327 26.51 -9.29 -8.46
CA VAL A 327 26.26 -10.58 -9.13
C VAL A 327 24.86 -11.03 -8.84
N VAL A 328 24.14 -11.56 -9.84
CA VAL A 328 22.79 -12.08 -9.66
C VAL A 328 22.82 -13.33 -8.79
N GLY A 329 22.29 -13.25 -7.57
CA GLY A 329 22.08 -14.36 -6.64
C GLY A 329 20.78 -15.09 -6.91
N THR A 330 19.66 -14.35 -6.90
CA THR A 330 18.32 -14.90 -7.08
C THR A 330 17.52 -14.06 -8.07
N THR A 331 16.68 -14.70 -8.88
CA THR A 331 15.75 -14.07 -9.80
C THR A 331 14.32 -14.51 -9.48
N PHE A 332 13.46 -13.54 -9.18
CA PHE A 332 12.04 -13.74 -8.97
C PHE A 332 11.25 -13.26 -10.18
N LYS A 333 10.29 -14.05 -10.63
CA LYS A 333 9.38 -13.69 -11.71
C LYS A 333 7.94 -13.96 -11.27
N ASN A 334 7.06 -13.04 -11.63
CA ASN A 334 5.63 -13.21 -11.44
C ASN A 334 4.90 -12.67 -12.66
N ARG A 335 4.22 -13.55 -13.39
CA ARG A 335 3.51 -13.22 -14.61
C ARG A 335 2.06 -13.64 -14.49
N GLY A 336 1.12 -12.79 -14.92
CA GLY A 336 -0.27 -13.20 -14.86
C GLY A 336 -1.27 -12.23 -15.42
N LEU A 337 -2.50 -12.70 -15.41
CA LEU A 337 -3.69 -12.01 -15.85
C LEU A 337 -4.71 -11.98 -14.71
N GLU A 338 -5.19 -10.80 -14.34
CA GLU A 338 -6.31 -10.61 -13.41
C GLU A 338 -7.39 -9.77 -14.07
N GLY A 339 -8.66 -10.10 -13.85
CA GLY A 339 -9.77 -9.31 -14.38
C GLY A 339 -11.07 -9.49 -13.62
N SER A 340 -11.99 -8.57 -13.87
CA SER A 340 -13.34 -8.56 -13.30
C SER A 340 -14.37 -8.10 -14.33
N PHE A 341 -15.56 -8.63 -14.20
CA PHE A 341 -16.77 -8.20 -14.91
C PHE A 341 -17.86 -7.95 -13.89
N GLU A 342 -18.53 -6.81 -13.95
CA GLU A 342 -19.63 -6.42 -13.08
C GLU A 342 -20.82 -6.00 -13.91
N ALA A 343 -22.01 -6.46 -13.53
CA ALA A 343 -23.30 -6.01 -14.07
C ALA A 343 -24.15 -5.43 -12.94
N GLY A 344 -24.50 -4.15 -13.04
CA GLY A 344 -25.44 -3.48 -12.14
C GLY A 344 -26.84 -3.59 -12.69
N HIS A 345 -27.79 -3.99 -11.85
CA HIS A 345 -29.20 -4.06 -12.25
C HIS A 345 -29.93 -2.73 -12.00
N THR A 346 -31.01 -2.52 -12.72
CA THR A 346 -31.94 -1.42 -12.48
C THR A 346 -32.57 -1.58 -11.09
N PRO A 347 -32.76 -0.50 -10.31
CA PRO A 347 -33.34 -0.58 -8.98
C PRO A 347 -34.66 -1.35 -8.96
N ILE A 348 -34.75 -2.35 -8.10
CA ILE A 348 -35.96 -3.20 -7.92
C ILE A 348 -36.80 -2.59 -6.81
N SER A 349 -37.99 -2.12 -7.16
CA SER A 349 -38.92 -1.52 -6.19
C SER A 349 -39.54 -2.59 -5.29
N THR A 350 -39.45 -2.37 -3.98
CA THR A 350 -40.09 -3.20 -2.95
C THR A 350 -41.00 -2.35 -2.07
N SER A 351 -41.79 -2.97 -1.19
CA SER A 351 -42.63 -2.24 -0.25
C SER A 351 -41.89 -1.38 0.79
N ILE A 352 -40.58 -1.59 0.97
CA ILE A 352 -39.77 -0.92 1.99
C ILE A 352 -38.60 -0.07 1.41
N GLY A 353 -38.42 -0.07 0.08
CA GLY A 353 -37.36 0.69 -0.59
C GLY A 353 -36.96 0.08 -1.93
N ASN A 354 -36.06 0.72 -2.62
CA ASN A 354 -35.54 0.25 -3.91
C ASN A 354 -34.19 -0.48 -3.70
N ILE A 355 -34.15 -1.76 -4.04
CA ILE A 355 -32.88 -2.54 -3.98
C ILE A 355 -32.03 -2.20 -5.21
N SER A 356 -30.80 -1.82 -4.99
CA SER A 356 -29.80 -1.56 -6.03
C SER A 356 -28.56 -2.40 -5.77
N GLY A 357 -28.00 -3.01 -6.82
CA GLY A 357 -26.87 -3.88 -6.61
C GLY A 357 -26.13 -4.26 -7.88
N VAL A 358 -25.14 -5.12 -7.69
CA VAL A 358 -24.28 -5.66 -8.73
C VAL A 358 -24.06 -7.16 -8.55
N ALA A 359 -24.00 -7.87 -9.67
CA ALA A 359 -23.43 -9.21 -9.74
C ALA A 359 -22.10 -9.16 -10.49
N GLY A 360 -21.10 -9.89 -10.03
CA GLY A 360 -19.77 -9.83 -10.65
C GLY A 360 -19.07 -11.17 -10.73
N LEU A 361 -18.14 -11.23 -11.67
CA LEU A 361 -17.19 -12.31 -11.90
C LEU A 361 -15.78 -11.77 -11.69
N GLN A 362 -14.90 -12.54 -11.06
CA GLN A 362 -13.48 -12.25 -10.99
C GLN A 362 -12.68 -13.48 -11.35
N PHE A 363 -11.54 -13.26 -12.02
CA PHE A 363 -10.59 -14.31 -12.34
C PHE A 363 -9.16 -13.81 -12.20
N ASN A 364 -8.26 -14.73 -11.86
CA ASN A 364 -6.83 -14.52 -11.77
C ASN A 364 -6.13 -15.80 -12.24
N ASN A 365 -5.03 -15.64 -12.98
CA ASN A 365 -4.13 -16.73 -13.35
C ASN A 365 -2.70 -16.20 -13.34
N THR A 366 -1.89 -16.68 -12.40
CA THR A 366 -0.52 -16.19 -12.18
C THR A 366 0.46 -17.34 -12.11
N THR A 367 1.66 -17.12 -12.65
CA THR A 367 2.79 -18.03 -12.55
C THR A 367 3.94 -17.31 -11.86
N PHE A 368 4.31 -17.86 -10.70
CA PHE A 368 5.44 -17.40 -9.90
C PHE A 368 6.63 -18.35 -10.06
N SER A 369 7.85 -17.81 -10.06
CA SER A 369 9.08 -18.60 -9.93
C SER A 369 10.18 -17.82 -9.20
N ALA A 370 10.95 -18.52 -8.36
CA ALA A 370 12.19 -18.05 -7.76
C ALA A 370 13.32 -19.00 -8.17
N LEU A 371 14.40 -18.45 -8.74
CA LEU A 371 15.52 -19.21 -9.28
C LEU A 371 16.83 -18.63 -8.75
N GLY A 372 17.58 -19.41 -7.99
CA GLY A 372 18.84 -19.00 -7.38
C GLY A 372 19.02 -19.53 -5.96
N ALA A 373 20.05 -19.04 -5.26
CA ALA A 373 20.43 -19.52 -3.95
C ALA A 373 19.34 -19.29 -2.89
N GLU A 374 18.67 -18.14 -2.95
CA GLU A 374 17.63 -17.75 -1.99
C GLU A 374 16.21 -18.17 -2.41
N ALA A 375 16.08 -19.03 -3.41
CA ALA A 375 14.79 -19.59 -3.76
C ALA A 375 14.30 -20.49 -2.62
N PHE A 376 13.34 -20.03 -1.81
CA PHE A 376 12.78 -20.80 -0.68
C PHE A 376 11.36 -21.31 -0.95
N VAL A 377 10.84 -21.08 -2.15
CA VAL A 377 9.55 -21.61 -2.64
C VAL A 377 9.70 -22.16 -4.07
N PRO A 378 8.99 -23.22 -4.44
CA PRO A 378 9.02 -23.77 -5.80
C PRO A 378 8.36 -22.82 -6.79
N SER A 379 8.47 -23.11 -8.07
CA SER A 379 7.63 -22.47 -9.10
C SER A 379 6.17 -22.91 -8.91
N VAL A 380 5.23 -21.95 -8.96
CA VAL A 380 3.81 -22.17 -8.66
C VAL A 380 2.93 -21.49 -9.69
N ASN A 381 1.89 -22.20 -10.13
CA ASN A 381 0.75 -21.63 -10.82
C ASN A 381 -0.42 -21.47 -9.86
N THR A 382 -0.96 -20.25 -9.75
CA THR A 382 -2.15 -19.94 -8.94
C THR A 382 -3.28 -19.49 -9.84
N GLN A 383 -4.41 -20.18 -9.78
CA GLN A 383 -5.61 -19.79 -10.50
C GLN A 383 -6.76 -19.55 -9.53
N SER A 384 -7.46 -18.45 -9.69
CA SER A 384 -8.67 -18.18 -8.92
C SER A 384 -9.81 -17.67 -9.80
N LYS A 385 -11.03 -18.03 -9.44
CA LYS A 385 -12.26 -17.55 -10.03
C LYS A 385 -13.35 -17.41 -8.97
N ALA A 386 -14.16 -16.39 -9.08
CA ALA A 386 -15.22 -16.14 -8.14
C ALA A 386 -16.43 -15.47 -8.77
N LEU A 387 -17.59 -15.75 -8.17
CA LEU A 387 -18.85 -15.07 -8.39
C LEU A 387 -19.20 -14.30 -7.12
N TYR A 388 -19.74 -13.09 -7.25
CA TYR A 388 -20.22 -12.32 -6.11
C TYR A 388 -21.47 -11.52 -6.47
N VAL A 389 -22.21 -11.17 -5.43
CA VAL A 389 -23.34 -10.25 -5.48
C VAL A 389 -23.21 -9.27 -4.32
N TYR A 390 -23.55 -8.02 -4.56
CA TYR A 390 -23.62 -6.96 -3.56
C TYR A 390 -24.88 -6.14 -3.77
N GLU A 391 -25.67 -5.95 -2.71
CA GLU A 391 -26.96 -5.28 -2.74
C GLU A 391 -27.06 -4.21 -1.66
N GLU A 392 -27.69 -3.10 -1.97
CA GLU A 392 -28.07 -2.04 -1.05
C GLU A 392 -29.58 -1.82 -1.05
N LEU A 393 -30.16 -1.73 0.13
CA LEU A 393 -31.55 -1.37 0.36
C LEU A 393 -31.59 -0.10 1.22
N PRO A 394 -31.76 1.09 0.64
CA PRO A 394 -32.14 2.29 1.37
C PRO A 394 -33.55 2.15 1.94
N ILE A 395 -33.74 2.51 3.21
CA ILE A 395 -35.02 2.55 3.91
C ILE A 395 -35.09 3.91 4.60
N ASP A 396 -35.80 4.87 3.99
CA ASP A 396 -35.80 6.27 4.39
C ASP A 396 -34.36 6.85 4.54
N ALA A 397 -33.98 7.24 5.75
CA ALA A 397 -32.64 7.73 6.06
C ALA A 397 -31.65 6.61 6.45
N HIS A 398 -32.09 5.36 6.44
CA HIS A 398 -31.28 4.20 6.82
C HIS A 398 -30.87 3.39 5.59
N LYS A 399 -29.91 2.49 5.74
CA LYS A 399 -29.46 1.61 4.66
C LYS A 399 -29.09 0.24 5.21
N ILE A 400 -29.46 -0.80 4.53
CA ILE A 400 -28.98 -2.16 4.74
C ILE A 400 -28.17 -2.56 3.51
N THR A 401 -27.03 -3.21 3.73
CA THR A 401 -26.20 -3.77 2.67
C THR A 401 -26.03 -5.27 2.89
N PHE A 402 -26.08 -6.02 1.82
CA PHE A 402 -25.87 -7.47 1.84
C PHE A 402 -24.91 -7.86 0.73
N GLY A 403 -24.09 -8.87 0.99
CA GLY A 403 -23.26 -9.42 -0.05
C GLY A 403 -22.87 -10.87 0.20
N ALA A 404 -22.66 -11.59 -0.90
CA ALA A 404 -22.20 -12.97 -0.93
C ALA A 404 -21.19 -13.19 -2.04
N ARG A 405 -20.17 -14.03 -1.78
CA ARG A 405 -19.14 -14.41 -2.74
C ARG A 405 -18.82 -15.90 -2.61
N LEU A 406 -18.71 -16.56 -3.75
CA LEU A 406 -18.23 -17.93 -3.87
C LEU A 406 -16.97 -17.94 -4.74
N GLY A 407 -15.89 -18.52 -4.26
CA GLY A 407 -14.63 -18.58 -4.96
C GLY A 407 -14.04 -19.98 -5.01
N HIS A 408 -13.23 -20.23 -6.01
CA HIS A 408 -12.35 -21.39 -6.13
C HIS A 408 -10.94 -20.92 -6.44
N THR A 409 -9.95 -21.43 -5.70
CA THR A 409 -8.53 -21.16 -5.93
C THR A 409 -7.79 -22.48 -5.99
N SER A 410 -7.00 -22.71 -7.04
CA SER A 410 -6.00 -23.77 -7.13
C SER A 410 -4.59 -23.17 -6.99
N VAL A 411 -3.71 -23.88 -6.29
CA VAL A 411 -2.32 -23.52 -6.07
C VAL A 411 -1.48 -24.76 -6.39
N ASP A 412 -0.82 -24.73 -7.53
CA ASP A 412 -0.16 -25.91 -8.11
C ASP A 412 1.36 -25.66 -8.18
N SER A 413 2.14 -26.40 -7.37
CA SER A 413 3.61 -26.31 -7.44
C SER A 413 4.18 -27.27 -8.48
N SER A 414 5.25 -26.83 -9.14
CA SER A 414 6.04 -27.70 -10.02
C SER A 414 6.91 -28.66 -9.23
N SER A 415 7.22 -29.82 -9.80
CA SER A 415 8.27 -30.69 -9.26
C SER A 415 9.64 -30.06 -9.46
N ASP A 416 10.48 -30.12 -8.45
CA ASP A 416 11.82 -29.56 -8.42
C ASP A 416 12.75 -30.42 -7.56
N ALA A 417 14.06 -30.42 -7.84
CA ALA A 417 15.03 -31.21 -7.06
C ALA A 417 15.12 -30.77 -5.60
N LYS A 418 14.97 -29.47 -5.31
CA LYS A 418 15.01 -28.88 -3.96
C LYS A 418 13.70 -29.09 -3.19
N PHE A 419 12.55 -28.94 -3.89
CA PHE A 419 11.22 -28.94 -3.25
C PHE A 419 10.46 -30.24 -3.40
N GLY A 420 11.00 -31.22 -4.16
CA GLY A 420 10.41 -32.54 -4.36
C GLY A 420 9.31 -32.57 -5.42
N ALA A 421 8.35 -33.52 -5.27
CA ALA A 421 7.26 -33.71 -6.21
C ALA A 421 6.29 -32.54 -6.20
N GLY A 422 5.80 -32.16 -7.39
CA GLY A 422 4.76 -31.16 -7.52
C GLY A 422 3.48 -31.52 -6.78
N GLN A 423 2.80 -30.52 -6.25
CA GLN A 423 1.58 -30.63 -5.45
C GLN A 423 0.46 -29.81 -6.06
N ASN A 424 -0.77 -30.25 -5.87
CA ASN A 424 -1.99 -29.57 -6.30
C ASN A 424 -2.92 -29.39 -5.11
N ASN A 425 -3.25 -28.14 -4.78
CA ASN A 425 -4.15 -27.79 -3.69
C ASN A 425 -5.30 -26.92 -4.19
N GLY A 426 -6.54 -27.37 -3.96
CA GLY A 426 -7.76 -26.67 -4.34
C GLY A 426 -8.59 -26.22 -3.15
N PHE A 427 -9.06 -24.97 -3.16
CA PHE A 427 -9.79 -24.36 -2.05
C PHE A 427 -11.08 -23.70 -2.54
N ASN A 428 -12.23 -24.15 -2.02
CA ASN A 428 -13.52 -23.48 -2.21
C ASN A 428 -13.77 -22.51 -1.06
N THR A 429 -13.96 -21.23 -1.34
CA THR A 429 -14.17 -20.17 -0.34
C THR A 429 -15.56 -19.56 -0.42
N LYS A 430 -16.06 -19.13 0.74
CA LYS A 430 -17.34 -18.42 0.89
C LYS A 430 -17.11 -17.17 1.71
N ASN A 431 -17.60 -16.02 1.21
CA ASN A 431 -17.54 -14.77 1.97
C ASN A 431 -18.95 -14.19 2.02
N LEU A 432 -19.35 -13.72 3.19
CA LEU A 432 -20.65 -13.12 3.46
C LEU A 432 -20.45 -11.82 4.22
N ALA A 433 -21.23 -10.81 3.91
CA ALA A 433 -21.26 -9.56 4.66
C ALA A 433 -22.70 -9.06 4.78
N LEU A 434 -23.04 -8.54 5.96
CA LEU A 434 -24.30 -7.85 6.25
C LEU A 434 -23.94 -6.55 6.96
N GLY A 435 -24.30 -5.43 6.34
CA GLY A 435 -24.02 -4.11 6.84
C GLY A 435 -25.28 -3.29 7.07
N GLY A 436 -25.18 -2.29 7.93
CA GLY A 436 -26.25 -1.35 8.19
C GLY A 436 -25.70 0.06 8.47
N LEU A 437 -26.43 1.06 7.97
CA LEU A 437 -26.27 2.46 8.33
C LEU A 437 -27.60 2.91 8.92
N TYR A 438 -27.55 3.33 10.19
CA TYR A 438 -28.68 3.87 10.92
C TYR A 438 -28.46 5.36 11.17
N SER A 439 -29.26 6.22 10.55
CA SER A 439 -29.26 7.65 10.81
C SER A 439 -30.04 7.94 12.08
N ILE A 440 -29.33 8.34 13.15
CA ILE A 440 -29.92 8.69 14.44
C ILE A 440 -30.67 10.03 14.29
N ASN A 441 -30.04 10.97 13.59
CA ASN A 441 -30.61 12.25 13.16
C ASN A 441 -29.78 12.80 12.00
N ASN A 442 -30.01 14.06 11.60
CA ASN A 442 -29.33 14.67 10.44
C ASN A 442 -27.79 14.76 10.60
N ASN A 443 -27.28 14.75 11.83
CA ASN A 443 -25.85 14.94 12.12
C ASN A 443 -25.17 13.64 12.59
N TRP A 444 -25.91 12.69 13.16
CA TRP A 444 -25.38 11.48 13.77
C TRP A 444 -25.81 10.22 13.03
N SER A 445 -24.90 9.34 12.76
CA SER A 445 -25.17 8.01 12.22
C SER A 445 -24.37 6.93 12.92
N LEU A 446 -24.90 5.72 12.93
CA LEU A 446 -24.27 4.49 13.38
C LEU A 446 -24.11 3.57 12.16
N THR A 447 -22.92 3.07 11.92
CA THR A 447 -22.72 1.99 10.96
C THR A 447 -22.28 0.72 11.68
N SER A 448 -22.70 -0.44 11.16
CA SER A 448 -22.25 -1.74 11.62
C SER A 448 -22.11 -2.70 10.45
N ASN A 449 -21.13 -3.58 10.50
CA ASN A 449 -20.90 -4.60 9.50
C ASN A 449 -20.56 -5.94 10.17
N LEU A 450 -21.25 -6.99 9.79
CA LEU A 450 -20.97 -8.38 10.16
C LEU A 450 -20.36 -9.09 8.97
N SER A 451 -19.32 -9.88 9.18
CA SER A 451 -18.65 -10.57 8.08
C SER A 451 -18.21 -11.97 8.44
N HIS A 452 -18.30 -12.86 7.46
CA HIS A 452 -17.66 -14.16 7.42
C HIS A 452 -16.72 -14.22 6.22
N ASN A 453 -15.44 -14.46 6.45
CA ASN A 453 -14.43 -14.47 5.39
C ASN A 453 -13.64 -15.78 5.39
N GLU A 454 -13.39 -16.29 4.18
CA GLU A 454 -12.54 -17.43 3.93
C GLU A 454 -11.48 -17.08 2.90
N ARG A 455 -10.22 -17.44 3.15
CA ARG A 455 -9.07 -17.21 2.28
C ARG A 455 -8.36 -18.53 1.99
N ALA A 456 -8.00 -18.79 0.72
CA ALA A 456 -7.04 -19.83 0.38
C ALA A 456 -5.66 -19.49 0.97
N PRO A 457 -4.89 -20.44 1.47
CA PRO A 457 -3.49 -20.22 1.80
C PRO A 457 -2.70 -19.78 0.55
N SER A 458 -1.71 -18.94 0.74
CA SER A 458 -0.78 -18.53 -0.33
C SER A 458 0.23 -19.65 -0.62
N TYR A 459 0.88 -19.57 -1.79
CA TYR A 459 1.86 -20.57 -2.21
C TYR A 459 3.06 -20.68 -1.25
N PHE A 460 3.49 -19.57 -0.64
CA PHE A 460 4.58 -19.61 0.35
C PHE A 460 4.12 -20.20 1.69
N GLU A 461 2.89 -19.96 2.14
CA GLU A 461 2.34 -20.62 3.33
C GLU A 461 2.24 -22.14 3.14
N LEU A 462 2.00 -22.59 1.90
CA LEU A 462 1.89 -24.01 1.56
C LEU A 462 3.25 -24.69 1.34
N TYR A 463 4.17 -24.03 0.60
CA TYR A 463 5.28 -24.70 -0.03
C TYR A 463 6.67 -24.14 0.32
N ALA A 464 6.78 -23.15 1.21
CA ALA A 464 8.08 -22.65 1.65
C ALA A 464 8.93 -23.79 2.23
N ASN A 465 10.19 -23.89 1.83
CA ASN A 465 11.18 -24.81 2.38
C ASN A 465 12.59 -24.32 2.02
N GLY A 466 13.09 -23.34 2.72
CA GLY A 466 14.41 -22.78 2.44
C GLY A 466 14.78 -21.57 3.26
N ALA A 467 16.03 -21.16 3.12
CA ALA A 467 16.57 -19.99 3.73
C ALA A 467 15.92 -18.73 3.14
N HIS A 468 15.43 -17.83 3.99
CA HIS A 468 14.93 -16.51 3.66
C HIS A 468 15.83 -15.48 4.36
N ILE A 469 16.89 -15.07 3.66
CA ILE A 469 17.99 -14.31 4.25
C ILE A 469 17.54 -12.93 4.73
N ALA A 470 16.69 -12.24 3.96
CA ALA A 470 16.15 -10.94 4.34
C ALA A 470 15.42 -10.95 5.70
N THR A 471 14.81 -12.08 6.10
CA THR A 471 14.20 -12.26 7.42
C THR A 471 15.11 -12.94 8.44
N GLY A 472 16.25 -13.47 8.00
CA GLY A 472 17.18 -14.23 8.84
C GLY A 472 16.56 -15.52 9.39
N GLN A 473 15.71 -16.20 8.60
CA GLN A 473 14.97 -17.39 9.01
C GLN A 473 15.03 -18.48 7.92
N PHE A 474 14.92 -19.75 8.33
CA PHE A 474 14.61 -20.84 7.44
C PHE A 474 13.11 -21.12 7.52
N GLU A 475 12.38 -20.81 6.44
CA GLU A 475 10.92 -20.89 6.42
C GLU A 475 10.42 -22.25 5.96
N VAL A 476 9.45 -22.81 6.69
CA VAL A 476 8.83 -24.11 6.41
C VAL A 476 7.31 -23.96 6.30
N GLY A 477 6.79 -24.20 5.10
CA GLY A 477 5.37 -24.21 4.78
C GLY A 477 4.67 -25.51 5.19
N ASN A 478 3.36 -25.55 4.98
CA ASN A 478 2.56 -26.75 5.23
C ASN A 478 1.48 -26.93 4.15
N SER A 479 1.73 -27.83 3.23
CA SER A 479 0.83 -28.13 2.10
C SER A 479 -0.53 -28.74 2.51
N ARG A 480 -0.71 -29.11 3.80
CA ARG A 480 -1.95 -29.65 4.34
C ARG A 480 -2.88 -28.60 4.94
N PHE A 481 -2.54 -27.31 4.83
CA PHE A 481 -3.42 -26.28 5.35
C PHE A 481 -4.81 -26.32 4.72
N SER A 482 -5.82 -26.14 5.56
CA SER A 482 -7.15 -25.76 5.11
C SER A 482 -7.22 -24.25 4.89
N LYS A 483 -8.26 -23.78 4.19
CA LYS A 483 -8.54 -22.35 4.04
C LYS A 483 -8.63 -21.63 5.38
N GLU A 484 -8.04 -20.43 5.47
CA GLU A 484 -8.16 -19.55 6.64
C GLU A 484 -9.60 -19.02 6.76
N ARG A 485 -10.12 -18.93 7.99
CA ARG A 485 -11.49 -18.45 8.25
C ARG A 485 -11.50 -17.40 9.35
N SER A 486 -12.27 -16.34 9.12
CA SER A 486 -12.52 -15.31 10.13
C SER A 486 -13.98 -14.90 10.17
N ASN A 487 -14.42 -14.45 11.36
CA ASN A 487 -15.68 -13.77 11.57
C ASN A 487 -15.39 -12.42 12.21
N GLY A 488 -16.00 -11.37 11.70
CA GLY A 488 -15.77 -9.99 12.12
C GLY A 488 -17.04 -9.23 12.40
N ILE A 489 -16.93 -8.29 13.34
CA ILE A 489 -17.91 -7.24 13.58
C ILE A 489 -17.17 -5.90 13.63
N ASP A 490 -17.70 -4.93 12.90
CA ASP A 490 -17.27 -3.54 12.91
C ASP A 490 -18.46 -2.68 13.33
N ALA A 491 -18.24 -1.64 14.13
CA ALA A 491 -19.24 -0.63 14.46
C ALA A 491 -18.56 0.75 14.53
N GLN A 492 -19.22 1.78 13.99
CA GLN A 492 -18.71 3.14 13.99
C GLN A 492 -19.84 4.14 14.21
N ILE A 493 -19.63 5.07 15.14
CA ILE A 493 -20.48 6.26 15.30
C ILE A 493 -19.81 7.40 14.52
N ARG A 494 -20.62 8.12 13.74
CA ARG A 494 -20.18 9.26 12.93
C ARG A 494 -21.04 10.48 13.28
N TRP A 495 -20.39 11.62 13.37
CA TRP A 495 -21.02 12.92 13.48
C TRP A 495 -20.52 13.84 12.38
N LYS A 496 -21.41 14.63 11.79
CA LYS A 496 -21.07 15.63 10.77
C LYS A 496 -22.00 16.82 10.89
N GLU A 497 -21.44 18.01 10.95
CA GLU A 497 -22.16 19.27 10.96
C GLU A 497 -21.38 20.34 10.17
N GLY A 498 -21.93 20.75 9.03
CA GLY A 498 -21.23 21.66 8.12
C GLY A 498 -19.92 21.07 7.61
N LYS A 499 -18.79 21.70 8.00
CA LYS A 499 -17.43 21.25 7.67
C LYS A 499 -16.81 20.36 8.74
N ASP A 500 -17.42 20.32 9.91
CA ASP A 500 -16.93 19.55 11.06
C ASP A 500 -17.39 18.10 10.96
N SER A 501 -16.51 17.20 11.35
CA SER A 501 -16.83 15.78 11.39
C SER A 501 -16.02 15.06 12.46
N PHE A 502 -16.63 14.02 13.02
CA PHE A 502 -15.98 13.13 13.96
C PHE A 502 -16.48 11.71 13.74
N SER A 503 -15.59 10.76 13.85
CA SER A 503 -15.96 9.34 13.85
C SER A 503 -15.13 8.58 14.89
N ILE A 504 -15.75 7.61 15.54
CA ILE A 504 -15.09 6.62 16.37
C ILE A 504 -15.67 5.25 16.06
N GLY A 505 -14.78 4.29 15.81
CA GLY A 505 -15.14 2.93 15.46
C GLY A 505 -14.39 1.91 16.30
N THR A 506 -15.00 0.75 16.45
CA THR A 506 -14.40 -0.44 17.05
C THR A 506 -14.56 -1.63 16.14
N TYR A 507 -13.65 -2.57 16.21
CA TYR A 507 -13.71 -3.81 15.47
C TYR A 507 -13.27 -4.99 16.33
N TYR A 508 -13.80 -6.16 16.00
CA TYR A 508 -13.42 -7.44 16.57
C TYR A 508 -13.44 -8.50 15.47
N THR A 509 -12.30 -9.10 15.17
CA THR A 509 -12.16 -10.16 14.17
C THR A 509 -11.55 -11.40 14.82
N ARG A 510 -12.25 -12.52 14.75
CA ARG A 510 -11.80 -13.82 15.25
C ARG A 510 -11.48 -14.75 14.10
N PHE A 511 -10.24 -15.21 14.05
CA PHE A 511 -9.79 -16.25 13.16
C PHE A 511 -9.89 -17.64 13.85
N SER A 512 -10.41 -18.62 13.13
CA SER A 512 -10.40 -20.01 13.61
C SER A 512 -9.04 -20.65 13.42
N ASN A 513 -8.33 -20.25 12.36
CA ASN A 513 -7.06 -20.80 11.91
C ASN A 513 -6.28 -19.72 11.15
N PHE A 514 -5.77 -18.74 11.88
CA PHE A 514 -4.85 -17.70 11.37
C PHE A 514 -3.51 -18.33 11.01
N ILE A 515 -3.08 -18.20 9.76
CA ILE A 515 -1.82 -18.76 9.28
C ILE A 515 -0.72 -17.70 9.45
N ALA A 516 0.31 -18.02 10.24
CA ALA A 516 1.45 -17.14 10.45
C ALA A 516 2.71 -17.98 10.72
N THR A 517 3.88 -17.35 10.61
CA THR A 517 5.16 -17.94 10.96
C THR A 517 5.41 -17.87 12.46
N PHE A 518 5.92 -18.95 13.03
CA PHE A 518 6.34 -19.07 14.42
C PHE A 518 7.69 -19.78 14.48
N ASN A 519 8.63 -19.21 15.24
CA ASN A 519 9.91 -19.84 15.46
C ASN A 519 9.73 -21.16 16.23
N THR A 520 10.46 -22.18 15.82
CA THR A 520 10.56 -23.44 16.54
C THR A 520 11.79 -23.42 17.46
N ILE A 521 12.05 -24.52 18.15
CA ILE A 521 13.30 -24.71 18.93
C ILE A 521 14.47 -25.15 18.04
N ASN A 522 14.22 -25.41 16.76
CA ASN A 522 15.20 -25.91 15.80
C ASN A 522 15.92 -24.80 15.08
N THR A 523 17.10 -25.13 14.60
CA THR A 523 17.85 -24.35 13.59
C THR A 523 17.98 -25.16 12.30
N ARG A 524 18.30 -24.48 11.20
CA ARG A 524 18.56 -25.08 9.89
C ARG A 524 19.82 -24.52 9.27
N GLY A 525 20.59 -25.35 8.60
CA GLY A 525 21.60 -24.92 7.65
C GLY A 525 20.97 -24.30 6.41
N LEU A 526 21.75 -23.56 5.62
CA LEU A 526 21.29 -23.00 4.34
C LEU A 526 20.84 -24.07 3.35
N ASP A 527 21.40 -25.27 3.43
CA ASP A 527 21.04 -26.47 2.66
C ASP A 527 19.78 -27.18 3.19
N GLY A 528 19.28 -26.77 4.37
CA GLY A 528 18.11 -27.33 5.04
C GLY A 528 18.42 -28.41 6.09
N GLU A 529 19.70 -28.70 6.39
CA GLU A 529 20.06 -29.62 7.46
C GLU A 529 19.44 -29.19 8.80
N LEU A 530 18.87 -30.12 9.53
CA LEU A 530 18.21 -29.85 10.81
C LEU A 530 19.21 -29.86 11.95
N ASN A 531 19.27 -28.77 12.71
CA ASN A 531 20.16 -28.59 13.86
C ASN A 531 21.63 -28.93 13.53
N PRO A 532 22.21 -28.31 12.48
CA PRO A 532 23.59 -28.58 12.10
C PRO A 532 24.54 -28.23 13.25
N ILE A 533 25.59 -29.02 13.41
CA ILE A 533 26.59 -28.79 14.45
C ILE A 533 27.64 -27.79 13.97
N ASP A 534 27.98 -27.85 12.70
CA ASP A 534 28.97 -26.99 12.02
C ASP A 534 28.44 -26.72 10.62
N ALA A 535 27.84 -25.56 10.41
CA ALA A 535 27.18 -25.19 9.14
C ALA A 535 28.09 -24.41 8.20
N ASP A 536 29.20 -23.84 8.68
CA ASP A 536 30.14 -23.10 7.87
C ASP A 536 31.42 -23.88 7.53
N GLY A 537 31.54 -25.10 8.07
CA GLY A 537 32.64 -26.03 7.77
C GLY A 537 33.98 -25.65 8.38
N ASP A 538 33.99 -24.77 9.40
CA ASP A 538 35.22 -24.33 10.06
C ASP A 538 35.74 -25.32 11.11
N GLY A 539 34.99 -26.41 11.37
CA GLY A 539 35.33 -27.46 12.33
C GLY A 539 34.96 -27.13 13.78
N VAL A 540 34.27 -26.03 14.03
CA VAL A 540 33.80 -25.61 15.36
C VAL A 540 32.30 -25.87 15.49
N ALA A 541 31.90 -26.71 16.41
CA ALA A 541 30.49 -26.96 16.75
C ALA A 541 29.93 -25.79 17.55
N ASP A 542 29.61 -24.70 16.89
CA ASP A 542 29.22 -23.47 17.60
C ASP A 542 27.72 -23.15 17.58
N GLY A 543 26.88 -23.92 16.92
CA GLY A 543 25.42 -23.69 16.90
C GLY A 543 24.95 -22.29 16.51
N SER A 544 25.89 -21.38 16.22
CA SER A 544 25.70 -19.97 15.88
C SER A 544 26.54 -19.52 14.68
N GLY A 545 27.16 -20.49 13.95
CA GLY A 545 28.03 -20.23 12.79
C GLY A 545 27.30 -19.52 11.65
N LYS A 546 28.05 -18.89 10.78
CA LYS A 546 27.52 -18.31 9.52
C LYS A 546 26.78 -19.41 8.76
N GLY A 547 25.51 -19.12 8.39
CA GLY A 547 24.70 -20.07 7.63
C GLY A 547 23.74 -20.93 8.47
N ILE A 548 23.72 -20.76 9.81
CA ILE A 548 22.68 -21.39 10.66
C ILE A 548 21.56 -20.38 10.90
N LEU A 549 20.34 -20.74 10.52
CA LEU A 549 19.14 -19.91 10.65
C LEU A 549 18.16 -20.53 11.65
N PRO A 550 17.45 -19.74 12.48
CA PRO A 550 16.30 -20.25 13.24
C PRO A 550 15.23 -20.76 12.28
N GLU A 551 14.66 -21.93 12.57
CA GLU A 551 13.54 -22.49 11.81
C GLU A 551 12.25 -21.74 12.18
N ALA A 552 11.56 -21.21 11.16
CA ALA A 552 10.24 -20.58 11.27
C ALA A 552 9.21 -21.41 10.49
N GLN A 553 8.23 -21.98 11.19
CA GLN A 553 7.18 -22.78 10.56
C GLN A 553 5.91 -21.96 10.39
N PHE A 554 5.25 -22.10 9.24
CA PHE A 554 3.87 -21.64 9.08
C PHE A 554 2.94 -22.55 9.89
N LEU A 555 2.19 -21.98 10.82
CA LEU A 555 1.22 -22.66 11.66
C LEU A 555 -0.14 -22.00 11.55
N ALA A 556 -1.20 -22.80 11.67
CA ALA A 556 -2.58 -22.32 11.75
C ALA A 556 -3.02 -22.27 13.22
N VAL A 557 -3.23 -21.09 13.75
CA VAL A 557 -3.60 -20.85 15.14
C VAL A 557 -4.92 -20.09 15.26
N PRO A 558 -5.75 -20.32 16.29
CA PRO A 558 -6.88 -19.45 16.55
C PRO A 558 -6.35 -18.08 17.02
N ALA A 559 -6.82 -17.00 16.42
CA ALA A 559 -6.36 -15.66 16.73
C ALA A 559 -7.52 -14.66 16.84
N VAL A 560 -7.28 -13.61 17.59
CA VAL A 560 -8.22 -12.47 17.72
C VAL A 560 -7.49 -11.17 17.43
N PHE A 561 -8.10 -10.33 16.62
CA PHE A 561 -7.72 -8.94 16.36
C PHE A 561 -8.87 -8.03 16.78
N LYS A 562 -8.59 -7.01 17.59
CA LYS A 562 -9.58 -6.03 18.04
C LYS A 562 -8.94 -4.67 18.23
N GLY A 563 -9.72 -3.62 18.12
CA GLY A 563 -9.17 -2.28 18.26
C GLY A 563 -10.18 -1.16 18.19
N LEU A 564 -9.63 0.05 18.24
CA LEU A 564 -10.36 1.31 18.16
C LEU A 564 -9.70 2.21 17.10
N GLU A 565 -10.50 2.94 16.37
CA GLU A 565 -10.08 3.96 15.40
C GLU A 565 -10.91 5.22 15.63
N ALA A 566 -10.28 6.38 15.65
CA ALA A 566 -10.96 7.66 15.79
C ALA A 566 -10.35 8.70 14.84
N GLU A 567 -11.21 9.53 14.25
CA GLU A 567 -10.83 10.63 13.36
C GLU A 567 -11.79 11.81 13.59
N GLY A 568 -11.24 13.03 13.63
CA GLY A 568 -12.04 14.25 13.72
C GLY A 568 -11.42 15.37 12.91
N LYS A 569 -12.28 16.17 12.28
CA LYS A 569 -11.92 17.41 11.55
C LYS A 569 -12.82 18.52 12.08
N PHE A 570 -12.23 19.59 12.59
CA PHE A 570 -12.94 20.68 13.19
C PHE A 570 -12.44 22.01 12.63
N ASN A 571 -13.35 22.84 12.13
CA ASN A 571 -13.07 24.20 11.72
C ASN A 571 -13.13 25.09 12.98
N ILE A 572 -11.97 25.34 13.60
CA ILE A 572 -11.88 26.07 14.88
C ILE A 572 -11.81 27.60 14.70
N ALA A 573 -11.55 28.07 13.47
CA ALA A 573 -11.66 29.47 13.02
C ALA A 573 -11.77 29.48 11.49
N ASP A 574 -12.18 30.60 10.89
CA ASP A 574 -12.46 30.72 9.44
C ASP A 574 -11.38 30.13 8.52
N ASN A 575 -10.12 30.21 8.94
CA ASN A 575 -8.98 29.75 8.15
C ASN A 575 -8.17 28.64 8.86
N LEU A 576 -8.65 28.10 9.98
CA LEU A 576 -7.90 27.18 10.82
C LEU A 576 -8.71 25.91 11.10
N ASN A 577 -8.19 24.78 10.65
CA ASN A 577 -8.75 23.46 10.89
C ASN A 577 -7.86 22.68 11.88
N LEU A 578 -8.51 21.99 12.82
CA LEU A 578 -7.91 21.00 13.69
C LEU A 578 -8.28 19.61 13.22
N ASN A 579 -7.28 18.77 12.98
CA ASN A 579 -7.46 17.36 12.64
C ASN A 579 -6.98 16.52 13.83
N LEU A 580 -7.81 15.61 14.32
CA LEU A 580 -7.48 14.67 15.38
C LEU A 580 -7.57 13.25 14.85
N ARG A 581 -6.67 12.37 15.31
CA ARG A 581 -6.67 10.95 14.93
C ARG A 581 -6.14 10.10 16.07
N GLY A 582 -6.60 8.86 16.11
CA GLY A 582 -6.09 7.89 17.07
C GLY A 582 -6.46 6.48 16.66
N ASP A 583 -5.60 5.52 16.98
CA ASP A 583 -5.85 4.11 16.76
C ASP A 583 -5.14 3.23 17.78
N TYR A 584 -5.77 2.09 18.01
CA TYR A 584 -5.28 1.05 18.91
C TYR A 584 -5.58 -0.32 18.34
N VAL A 585 -4.58 -1.18 18.30
CA VAL A 585 -4.68 -2.57 17.84
C VAL A 585 -4.22 -3.51 18.93
N HIS A 586 -4.96 -4.60 19.12
CA HIS A 586 -4.61 -5.68 20.02
C HIS A 586 -4.84 -7.02 19.30
N ALA A 587 -3.79 -7.84 19.21
CA ALA A 587 -3.88 -9.14 18.55
C ALA A 587 -3.19 -10.23 19.39
N THR A 588 -3.87 -11.37 19.53
CA THR A 588 -3.39 -12.50 20.35
C THR A 588 -3.69 -13.84 19.70
N ASN A 589 -2.80 -14.79 19.94
CA ASN A 589 -3.03 -16.21 19.73
C ASN A 589 -3.96 -16.71 20.86
N MET A 590 -5.15 -17.17 20.52
CA MET A 590 -6.15 -17.60 21.52
C MET A 590 -5.84 -18.93 22.20
N ARG A 591 -4.88 -19.71 21.65
CA ARG A 591 -4.49 -20.99 22.24
C ARG A 591 -3.53 -20.81 23.41
N THR A 592 -2.55 -19.91 23.23
CA THR A 592 -1.47 -19.67 24.21
C THR A 592 -1.69 -18.42 25.02
N GLY A 593 -2.46 -17.46 24.51
CA GLY A 593 -2.62 -16.12 25.08
C GLY A 593 -1.53 -15.13 24.67
N ASP A 594 -0.53 -15.56 23.89
CA ASP A 594 0.60 -14.75 23.48
C ASP A 594 0.18 -13.65 22.48
N TYR A 595 0.90 -12.55 22.50
CA TYR A 595 0.73 -11.49 21.52
C TYR A 595 1.25 -11.92 20.15
N LEU A 596 0.58 -11.44 19.10
CA LEU A 596 1.07 -11.60 17.73
C LEU A 596 2.13 -10.53 17.41
N PRO A 597 3.09 -10.85 16.53
CA PRO A 597 4.21 -9.94 16.24
C PRO A 597 3.80 -8.69 15.44
N ARG A 598 4.61 -7.65 15.54
CA ARG A 598 4.53 -6.39 14.78
C ARG A 598 3.21 -5.63 14.94
N ILE A 599 2.54 -5.78 16.06
CA ILE A 599 1.30 -5.04 16.37
C ILE A 599 1.64 -3.66 16.91
N SER A 600 1.17 -2.62 16.22
CA SER A 600 1.41 -1.22 16.61
C SER A 600 0.88 -0.88 17.99
N PRO A 601 1.56 -0.01 18.76
CA PRO A 601 1.04 0.53 20.02
C PRO A 601 -0.18 1.44 19.79
N LEU A 602 -0.74 1.97 20.86
CA LEU A 602 -1.66 3.11 20.79
C LEU A 602 -0.94 4.29 20.11
N ARG A 603 -1.62 4.92 19.14
CA ARG A 603 -1.12 6.13 18.47
C ARG A 603 -2.18 7.23 18.58
N LEU A 604 -1.74 8.45 18.91
CA LEU A 604 -2.58 9.65 18.94
C LEU A 604 -1.92 10.74 18.11
N GLY A 605 -2.69 11.39 17.25
CA GLY A 605 -2.19 12.46 16.39
C GLY A 605 -3.10 13.67 16.40
N ALA A 606 -2.47 14.84 16.23
CA ALA A 606 -3.14 16.11 16.05
C ALA A 606 -2.46 16.89 14.92
N GLY A 607 -3.25 17.58 14.12
CA GLY A 607 -2.77 18.42 13.03
C GLY A 607 -3.51 19.76 13.03
N LEU A 608 -2.78 20.85 12.83
CA LEU A 608 -3.34 22.18 12.59
C LEU A 608 -3.08 22.55 11.14
N GLN A 609 -4.12 22.97 10.42
CA GLN A 609 -4.03 23.41 9.06
C GLN A 609 -4.60 24.83 8.95
N TYR A 610 -3.74 25.78 8.55
CA TYR A 610 -4.10 27.15 8.30
C TYR A 610 -4.09 27.43 6.80
N GLN A 611 -5.17 28.02 6.28
CA GLN A 611 -5.28 28.36 4.87
C GLN A 611 -5.87 29.76 4.71
N ILE A 612 -5.13 30.63 4.01
CA ILE A 612 -5.60 31.96 3.65
C ILE A 612 -5.19 32.31 2.21
N GLY A 613 -6.17 32.53 1.34
CA GLY A 613 -5.92 32.78 -0.07
C GLY A 613 -5.05 31.68 -0.70
N SER A 614 -3.91 32.07 -1.25
CA SER A 614 -2.93 31.19 -1.88
C SER A 614 -1.97 30.49 -0.91
N PHE A 615 -1.96 30.88 0.36
CA PHE A 615 -1.05 30.32 1.37
C PHE A 615 -1.72 29.17 2.15
N ASN A 616 -0.98 28.10 2.36
CA ASN A 616 -1.37 27.00 3.22
C ASN A 616 -0.19 26.61 4.13
N ALA A 617 -0.48 26.41 5.41
CA ALA A 617 0.48 25.89 6.36
C ALA A 617 -0.15 24.73 7.15
N ARG A 618 0.63 23.71 7.48
CA ARG A 618 0.19 22.57 8.26
C ARG A 618 1.28 22.18 9.26
N LEU A 619 0.86 21.86 10.47
CA LEU A 619 1.70 21.29 11.52
C LEU A 619 1.02 20.01 12.01
N ASP A 620 1.72 18.89 11.93
CA ASP A 620 1.23 17.58 12.40
C ASP A 620 2.13 17.03 13.50
N ALA A 621 1.52 16.42 14.49
CA ALA A 621 2.19 15.64 15.52
C ALA A 621 1.53 14.26 15.63
N LEU A 622 2.32 13.20 15.70
CA LEU A 622 1.88 11.83 15.95
C LEU A 622 2.70 11.26 17.10
N HIS A 623 2.05 10.91 18.19
CA HIS A 623 2.67 10.23 19.32
C HIS A 623 2.32 8.75 19.27
N ALA A 624 3.34 7.89 19.17
CA ALA A 624 3.23 6.46 19.34
C ALA A 624 3.72 6.09 20.74
N PHE A 625 2.87 5.40 21.50
CA PHE A 625 3.20 4.98 22.85
C PHE A 625 4.18 3.81 22.84
N LYS A 626 4.79 3.53 23.99
CA LYS A 626 5.65 2.37 24.17
C LYS A 626 4.88 1.08 23.88
N GLN A 627 5.48 0.16 23.09
CA GLN A 627 4.92 -1.17 22.87
C GLN A 627 5.64 -2.20 23.72
N ASN A 628 4.96 -2.67 24.73
CA ASN A 628 5.42 -3.72 25.64
C ASN A 628 4.63 -5.02 25.52
N ARG A 629 3.65 -5.07 24.61
CA ARG A 629 2.91 -6.27 24.25
C ARG A 629 3.57 -6.87 23.01
N THR A 630 4.62 -7.64 23.21
CA THR A 630 5.46 -8.21 22.18
C THR A 630 5.24 -9.71 22.08
N ALA A 631 5.40 -10.26 20.87
CA ALA A 631 5.49 -11.70 20.65
C ALA A 631 6.83 -12.25 21.19
N ASP A 632 6.94 -13.58 21.26
CA ASP A 632 8.21 -14.21 21.56
C ASP A 632 9.29 -13.77 20.56
N ASN A 633 10.51 -13.55 21.04
CA ASN A 633 11.66 -13.05 20.27
C ASN A 633 11.49 -11.63 19.69
N GLU A 634 10.51 -10.86 20.13
CA GLU A 634 10.30 -9.49 19.74
C GLU A 634 10.66 -8.52 20.87
N LEU A 635 11.49 -7.52 20.59
CA LEU A 635 11.91 -6.54 21.61
C LEU A 635 10.87 -5.43 21.77
N VAL A 636 10.73 -4.97 23.02
CA VAL A 636 9.90 -3.80 23.38
C VAL A 636 10.40 -2.56 22.64
N THR A 637 9.51 -1.76 22.04
CA THR A 637 9.87 -0.48 21.41
C THR A 637 9.48 0.70 22.29
N ASP A 638 10.34 1.71 22.33
CA ASP A 638 10.11 2.94 23.08
C ASP A 638 9.05 3.83 22.41
N ALA A 639 8.44 4.71 23.18
CA ALA A 639 7.55 5.73 22.66
C ALA A 639 8.33 6.78 21.86
N TYR A 640 7.66 7.37 20.87
CA TYR A 640 8.20 8.50 20.10
C TYR A 640 7.11 9.50 19.73
N THR A 641 7.53 10.72 19.40
CA THR A 641 6.66 11.75 18.82
C THR A 641 7.26 12.24 17.52
N ASP A 642 6.57 11.97 16.40
CA ASP A 642 6.92 12.55 15.11
C ASP A 642 6.19 13.88 14.95
N VAL A 643 6.95 14.94 14.67
CA VAL A 643 6.40 16.28 14.37
C VAL A 643 6.88 16.70 13.00
N SER A 644 5.94 17.04 12.13
CA SER A 644 6.21 17.52 10.79
C SER A 644 5.46 18.81 10.49
N ALA A 645 6.06 19.66 9.65
CA ALA A 645 5.44 20.91 9.21
C ALA A 645 5.50 21.01 7.69
N LEU A 646 4.52 21.71 7.12
CA LEU A 646 4.44 21.96 5.70
C LEU A 646 3.96 23.38 5.47
N VAL A 647 4.57 24.04 4.49
CA VAL A 647 4.07 25.32 3.93
C VAL A 647 3.96 25.16 2.42
N ALA A 648 2.92 25.74 1.85
CA ALA A 648 2.71 25.75 0.40
C ALA A 648 2.14 27.11 -0.02
N TYR A 649 2.58 27.61 -1.17
CA TYR A 649 2.15 28.86 -1.72
C TYR A 649 1.86 28.74 -3.22
N LYS A 650 0.63 29.07 -3.61
CA LYS A 650 0.21 29.13 -5.00
C LYS A 650 0.58 30.49 -5.58
N LEU A 651 1.42 30.48 -6.61
CA LEU A 651 1.89 31.69 -7.25
C LEU A 651 0.74 32.43 -7.98
N PRO A 652 0.71 33.77 -7.95
CA PRO A 652 -0.29 34.56 -8.65
C PRO A 652 0.07 34.73 -10.16
N VAL A 653 0.17 33.59 -10.86
CA VAL A 653 0.47 33.53 -12.30
C VAL A 653 -0.64 32.76 -13.02
N LYS A 654 -0.73 32.90 -14.36
CA LYS A 654 -1.76 32.21 -15.15
C LYS A 654 -1.74 30.71 -15.04
N LEU A 655 -0.54 30.12 -14.97
CA LEU A 655 -0.37 28.70 -14.68
C LEU A 655 -0.58 28.44 -13.19
N ASN A 656 -1.25 27.34 -12.84
CA ASN A 656 -1.47 26.94 -11.47
C ASN A 656 -0.16 26.35 -10.87
N ILE A 657 0.78 27.24 -10.48
CA ILE A 657 2.07 26.83 -9.91
C ILE A 657 2.00 26.93 -8.39
N GLU A 658 2.32 25.85 -7.70
CA GLU A 658 2.44 25.77 -6.24
C GLU A 658 3.90 25.44 -5.86
N LEU A 659 4.49 26.27 -5.01
CA LEU A 659 5.74 25.99 -4.32
C LEU A 659 5.42 25.41 -2.94
N PHE A 660 6.16 24.39 -2.50
CA PHE A 660 5.98 23.84 -1.17
C PHE A 660 7.30 23.47 -0.51
N ALA A 661 7.29 23.49 0.82
CA ALA A 661 8.37 23.03 1.66
C ALA A 661 7.80 22.16 2.79
N LYS A 662 8.38 20.99 3.02
CA LYS A 662 7.98 20.02 4.06
C LYS A 662 9.17 19.74 4.95
N ALA A 663 9.02 19.97 6.24
CA ALA A 663 9.99 19.60 7.26
C ALA A 663 9.50 18.34 7.99
N ASN A 664 10.32 17.31 8.03
CA ASN A 664 10.02 16.03 8.66
C ASN A 664 10.85 15.85 9.93
N ASN A 665 10.33 15.08 10.89
CA ASN A 665 11.00 14.74 12.15
C ASN A 665 11.63 15.97 12.83
N LEU A 666 10.86 17.03 13.02
CA LEU A 666 11.34 18.32 13.57
C LEU A 666 12.04 18.18 14.92
N LEU A 667 11.63 17.20 15.72
CA LEU A 667 12.23 16.91 17.03
C LEU A 667 13.54 16.10 16.92
N ASN A 668 13.92 15.65 15.73
CA ASN A 668 15.08 14.80 15.46
C ASN A 668 15.12 13.54 16.35
N GLN A 669 13.96 12.92 16.55
CA GLN A 669 13.84 11.71 17.36
C GLN A 669 14.25 10.46 16.58
N GLU A 670 14.78 9.48 17.30
CA GLU A 670 14.98 8.13 16.78
C GLU A 670 13.62 7.41 16.74
N ILE A 671 13.01 7.39 15.55
CA ILE A 671 11.68 6.81 15.30
C ILE A 671 11.84 5.38 14.83
N ARG A 672 11.37 4.41 15.63
CA ARG A 672 11.38 2.98 15.30
C ARG A 672 9.98 2.43 15.44
N GLU A 673 9.31 2.27 14.30
CA GLU A 673 7.94 1.78 14.27
C GLU A 673 7.88 0.30 14.65
N HIS A 674 7.01 -0.06 15.60
CA HIS A 674 6.90 -1.44 16.07
C HIS A 674 6.41 -2.40 14.97
N ALA A 675 5.63 -1.92 14.01
CA ALA A 675 5.18 -2.71 12.85
C ALA A 675 6.31 -3.06 11.88
N SER A 676 7.44 -2.33 11.92
CA SER A 676 8.61 -2.62 11.07
C SER A 676 9.28 -3.93 11.48
N PHE A 677 9.59 -4.76 10.50
CA PHE A 677 10.45 -5.93 10.70
C PHE A 677 11.86 -5.52 11.12
N LEU A 678 12.36 -4.41 10.55
CA LEU A 678 13.71 -3.89 10.80
C LEU A 678 13.81 -2.90 11.97
N LYS A 679 12.80 -2.79 12.85
CA LYS A 679 12.75 -1.81 13.95
C LYS A 679 13.98 -1.77 14.85
N ASP A 680 14.78 -2.83 14.86
CA ASP A 680 15.98 -2.94 15.67
C ASP A 680 17.29 -2.66 14.93
N ILE A 681 17.26 -2.59 13.59
CA ILE A 681 18.42 -2.30 12.75
C ILE A 681 18.20 -1.13 11.77
N SER A 682 17.01 -0.54 11.80
CA SER A 682 16.64 0.63 10.99
C SER A 682 15.83 1.62 11.82
N THR A 683 15.96 2.90 11.52
CA THR A 683 15.15 4.00 12.07
C THR A 683 14.69 4.89 10.92
N ALA A 684 13.62 5.66 11.13
CA ALA A 684 13.22 6.70 10.20
C ALA A 684 14.31 7.78 10.05
N GLY A 685 14.20 8.58 8.99
CA GLY A 685 15.14 9.66 8.69
C GLY A 685 15.23 10.72 9.80
N GLU A 686 16.39 11.37 9.85
CA GLU A 686 16.59 12.50 10.74
C GLU A 686 15.75 13.72 10.33
N ARG A 687 15.81 14.78 11.15
CA ARG A 687 15.20 16.07 10.81
C ARG A 687 15.68 16.56 9.45
N SER A 688 14.74 16.80 8.55
CA SER A 688 15.05 17.12 7.16
C SER A 688 14.08 18.13 6.56
N LEU A 689 14.52 18.75 5.47
CA LEU A 689 13.71 19.69 4.67
C LEU A 689 13.62 19.18 3.24
N LEU A 690 12.39 19.04 2.76
CA LEU A 690 12.05 18.75 1.37
C LEU A 690 11.41 19.98 0.77
N ILE A 691 11.85 20.39 -0.40
CA ILE A 691 11.23 21.46 -1.19
C ILE A 691 10.70 20.92 -2.52
N GLY A 692 9.67 21.53 -3.03
CA GLY A 692 9.12 21.11 -4.33
C GLY A 692 8.35 22.20 -5.03
N VAL A 693 8.10 21.94 -6.29
CA VAL A 693 7.27 22.75 -7.18
C VAL A 693 6.32 21.85 -7.92
N ARG A 694 5.07 22.27 -8.03
CA ARG A 694 4.03 21.64 -8.85
C ARG A 694 3.42 22.66 -9.78
N ALA A 695 3.09 22.24 -10.98
CA ALA A 695 2.35 23.01 -11.96
C ALA A 695 1.20 22.15 -12.53
N ASP A 696 -0.01 22.71 -12.58
CA ASP A 696 -1.17 22.13 -13.28
C ASP A 696 -1.54 23.09 -14.43
N PHE A 697 -1.86 22.58 -15.59
CA PHE A 697 -2.16 23.34 -16.81
C PHE A 697 -3.20 22.68 -17.70
#